data_edac6e448817d313ad58d9903c1f6621
#
_entry.id   edac6e448817d313ad58d9903c1f6621
#
_cell.length_a   1.000
_cell.length_b   1.000
_cell.length_c   1.000
_cell.angle_alpha   90.00
_cell.angle_beta   90.00
_cell.angle_gamma   90.00
#
_symmetry.space_group_name_H-M   'P 1'
#
loop_
_entity.id
_entity.type
_entity.pdbx_description
1 polymer ?
#
loop_
_entity_poly.entity_id
_entity_poly.type
_entity_poly.pdbx_seq_one_letter_code
_entity_poly.pdbx_strand_id
1 'polypeptide(L)'
;MSELRFNVVESAFYKKAATVEVPEGRPCDYFGKYVFGREQMFHYLSAETYASLIDVIDNGAELDRKVADEVAEGMRRWAAEFGVTHYTHWFQPLTEGTAEKHDSFFDPNGKGGLIEEFSGKLLVQQEPDASSFPNGGIRNTFEARGYSAWDPSSPVFVVDDTLCIPTIFIAYTGEALDYKAPLLRALSAVNKAATDVCHYFNPEVKKVLAYLGWEQEYFLVDEGLYAARPDLLMTGRTLMGHEASKNQQLEDHYFGAIPQRVAAFMKDLEIQALQLGIPVKTRHNEVAPNQFELAPVFEECNLAVDHNMLLMSLMRNVARNHGFRVLLHEKPFKGVNGSGKHNNWSLGTDTGVLLMSPGKTAEENLRFITFVVNTLMAVYHHNGLIKASIMSADNAHRLGANEAPPAIISSFLGSQLSEVLKHLAENDSDDVISLSGKQGMKLDIPQIPELMIDNTDRNRTSPFAFTGNRFEFRAVGSAANCASAMIALNAAVADQLITFKKDVDTLIESGEQTMKAIVKVVRRYIKECAPICFDGNGYSDEWKEEAARRGLDCETSCPVIFDNYLKPESVTMFESTGVMTLKELKARNEVKWEMYAKKIQIEARVLGDLAMNHIIPVATEYQSRLIDNVHKMMDIYTLEVADKLSVENKRLIEEIAEHTIYITGHVDAMVEARKNANKISDEREKAIAYHDTIAPMLEQIRYHIDKLELIVDNRMWPLPKYRELLFIR
;
A
#
# COMPACT_ATOMS: atom_id res chain seq x y z
N MET A 1 15.18 -32.77 -5.98
CA MET A 1 14.31 -31.60 -5.68
C MET A 1 13.09 -31.96 -4.85
N SER A 2 12.37 -33.07 -5.13
CA SER A 2 11.28 -33.52 -4.27
C SER A 2 11.73 -33.80 -2.83
N GLU A 3 12.95 -34.28 -2.63
CA GLU A 3 13.54 -34.49 -1.32
C GLU A 3 13.67 -33.17 -0.53
N LEU A 4 14.11 -32.07 -1.20
CA LEU A 4 14.15 -30.74 -0.58
C LEU A 4 12.76 -30.29 -0.12
N ARG A 5 11.72 -30.47 -0.96
CA ARG A 5 10.35 -30.11 -0.60
C ARG A 5 9.88 -30.83 0.67
N PHE A 6 10.07 -32.16 0.78
CA PHE A 6 9.64 -32.93 1.96
C PHE A 6 10.44 -32.55 3.20
N ASN A 7 11.75 -32.32 3.06
CA ASN A 7 12.59 -31.88 4.18
C ASN A 7 12.16 -30.53 4.74
N VAL A 8 11.85 -29.54 3.88
CA VAL A 8 11.39 -28.22 4.35
C VAL A 8 9.98 -28.27 4.93
N VAL A 9 9.08 -29.12 4.38
CA VAL A 9 7.73 -29.35 4.93
C VAL A 9 7.83 -29.95 6.34
N GLU A 10 8.64 -30.98 6.53
CA GLU A 10 8.86 -31.59 7.82
C GLU A 10 9.50 -30.62 8.83
N SER A 11 10.53 -29.89 8.40
CA SER A 11 11.18 -28.86 9.22
C SER A 11 10.19 -27.79 9.67
N ALA A 12 9.37 -27.27 8.75
CA ALA A 12 8.38 -26.24 9.05
C ALA A 12 7.32 -26.72 10.04
N PHE A 13 6.87 -27.99 9.90
CA PHE A 13 5.85 -28.59 10.78
C PHE A 13 6.30 -28.69 12.23
N TYR A 14 7.60 -28.98 12.48
CA TYR A 14 8.15 -29.12 13.83
C TYR A 14 8.72 -27.85 14.44
N LYS A 15 8.73 -26.72 13.72
CA LYS A 15 9.20 -25.45 14.27
C LYS A 15 8.35 -24.98 15.43
N LYS A 16 9.00 -24.51 16.48
CA LYS A 16 8.34 -23.95 17.66
C LYS A 16 8.36 -22.42 17.58
N ALA A 17 7.48 -21.77 18.34
CA ALA A 17 7.51 -20.34 18.52
C ALA A 17 8.84 -19.88 19.13
N ALA A 18 9.41 -18.80 18.60
CA ALA A 18 10.58 -18.17 19.18
C ALA A 18 10.24 -17.49 20.51
N THR A 19 11.20 -17.41 21.40
CA THR A 19 11.08 -16.63 22.64
C THR A 19 11.18 -15.15 22.32
N VAL A 20 10.23 -14.37 22.83
CA VAL A 20 10.21 -12.90 22.65
C VAL A 20 10.71 -12.24 23.91
N GLU A 21 11.73 -11.41 23.79
CA GLU A 21 12.21 -10.57 24.88
C GLU A 21 11.23 -9.41 25.05
N VAL A 22 10.70 -9.26 26.26
CA VAL A 22 9.75 -8.20 26.58
C VAL A 22 10.48 -7.16 27.42
N PRO A 23 10.51 -5.87 27.02
CA PRO A 23 11.07 -4.81 27.84
C PRO A 23 10.42 -4.75 29.22
N GLU A 24 11.17 -4.30 30.21
CA GLU A 24 10.60 -4.01 31.53
C GLU A 24 9.62 -2.83 31.44
N GLY A 25 8.57 -2.86 32.25
CA GLY A 25 7.54 -1.82 32.29
C GLY A 25 6.34 -2.08 31.38
N ARG A 26 5.55 -1.05 31.17
CA ARG A 26 4.35 -1.06 30.32
C ARG A 26 4.67 -0.54 28.92
N PRO A 27 3.85 -0.80 27.91
CA PRO A 27 4.07 -0.27 26.56
C PRO A 27 4.32 1.24 26.50
N CYS A 28 3.63 2.03 27.32
CA CYS A 28 3.87 3.47 27.40
C CYS A 28 5.23 3.86 28.01
N ASP A 29 5.88 2.98 28.74
CA ASP A 29 7.17 3.27 29.40
C ASP A 29 8.34 3.08 28.41
N TYR A 30 8.15 2.35 27.31
CA TYR A 30 9.15 2.16 26.25
C TYR A 30 8.72 2.67 24.86
N PHE A 31 7.53 3.29 24.75
CA PHE A 31 7.09 3.89 23.50
C PHE A 31 8.03 5.03 23.07
N GLY A 32 8.49 4.99 21.81
CA GLY A 32 9.40 5.99 21.25
C GLY A 32 10.80 5.98 21.86
N LYS A 33 11.21 4.89 22.51
CA LYS A 33 12.56 4.77 23.12
C LYS A 33 13.69 5.11 22.15
N TYR A 34 13.53 4.70 20.88
CA TYR A 34 14.53 4.91 19.81
C TYR A 34 14.14 6.07 18.87
N VAL A 35 13.40 7.05 19.36
CA VAL A 35 12.95 8.22 18.60
C VAL A 35 13.45 9.50 19.25
N PHE A 36 14.09 10.37 18.47
CA PHE A 36 14.46 11.72 18.91
C PHE A 36 13.23 12.64 18.84
N GLY A 37 12.30 12.40 19.78
CA GLY A 37 11.06 13.16 19.90
C GLY A 37 11.22 14.42 20.74
N ARG A 38 10.08 15.10 21.02
CA ARG A 38 10.08 16.38 21.77
C ARG A 38 10.71 16.30 23.16
N GLU A 39 10.56 15.16 23.84
CA GLU A 39 11.16 14.93 25.15
C GLU A 39 12.69 14.86 25.03
N GLN A 40 13.22 14.11 24.08
CA GLN A 40 14.66 14.02 23.80
C GLN A 40 15.22 15.37 23.34
N MET A 41 14.51 16.08 22.45
CA MET A 41 14.88 17.43 22.07
C MET A 41 14.99 18.36 23.28
N PHE A 42 14.06 18.32 24.21
CA PHE A 42 14.10 19.12 25.44
C PHE A 42 15.30 18.79 26.34
N HIS A 43 15.70 17.51 26.41
CA HIS A 43 16.82 17.07 27.26
C HIS A 43 18.18 17.30 26.65
N TYR A 44 18.32 17.20 25.31
CA TYR A 44 19.64 17.25 24.66
C TYR A 44 19.96 18.58 24.00
N LEU A 45 18.99 19.49 23.86
CA LEU A 45 19.16 20.83 23.28
C LEU A 45 19.12 21.93 24.34
N SER A 46 19.73 23.09 24.02
CA SER A 46 19.51 24.30 24.83
C SER A 46 18.06 24.76 24.72
N ALA A 47 17.57 25.51 25.71
CA ALA A 47 16.21 26.01 25.68
C ALA A 47 15.91 26.89 24.44
N GLU A 48 16.91 27.65 23.98
CA GLU A 48 16.82 28.50 22.80
C GLU A 48 16.74 27.66 21.52
N THR A 49 17.61 26.67 21.37
CA THR A 49 17.65 25.74 20.23
C THR A 49 16.38 24.89 20.18
N TYR A 50 15.90 24.39 21.33
CA TYR A 50 14.65 23.68 21.43
C TYR A 50 13.48 24.54 20.94
N ALA A 51 13.32 25.77 21.44
CA ALA A 51 12.25 26.67 21.02
C ALA A 51 12.28 26.97 19.52
N SER A 52 13.47 27.22 18.97
CA SER A 52 13.66 27.46 17.53
C SER A 52 13.30 26.23 16.69
N LEU A 53 13.72 25.03 17.12
CA LEU A 53 13.40 23.78 16.41
C LEU A 53 11.89 23.48 16.45
N ILE A 54 11.23 23.71 17.57
CA ILE A 54 9.78 23.54 17.71
C ILE A 54 9.03 24.53 16.80
N ASP A 55 9.51 25.76 16.65
CA ASP A 55 8.91 26.74 15.74
C ASP A 55 9.06 26.31 14.25
N VAL A 56 10.21 25.73 13.88
CA VAL A 56 10.41 25.10 12.57
C VAL A 56 9.42 23.96 12.34
N ILE A 57 9.26 23.05 13.31
CA ILE A 57 8.37 21.88 13.21
C ILE A 57 6.89 22.30 13.16
N ASP A 58 6.49 23.18 14.05
CA ASP A 58 5.07 23.52 14.24
C ASP A 58 4.59 24.60 13.28
N ASN A 59 5.42 25.61 12.96
CA ASN A 59 5.03 26.77 12.20
C ASN A 59 5.72 26.90 10.83
N GLY A 60 6.70 26.03 10.51
CA GLY A 60 7.44 26.08 9.26
C GLY A 60 8.42 27.26 9.18
N ALA A 61 8.96 27.71 10.31
CA ALA A 61 10.00 28.72 10.36
C ALA A 61 11.29 28.24 9.66
N GLU A 62 12.13 29.18 9.23
CA GLU A 62 13.44 28.83 8.65
C GLU A 62 14.41 28.32 9.72
N LEU A 63 15.13 27.24 9.39
CA LEU A 63 16.14 26.66 10.27
C LEU A 63 17.47 27.42 10.13
N ASP A 64 17.92 28.09 11.19
CA ASP A 64 19.23 28.73 11.22
C ASP A 64 20.36 27.68 11.27
N ARG A 65 21.49 27.96 10.62
CA ARG A 65 22.63 27.04 10.55
C ARG A 65 23.21 26.71 11.93
N LYS A 66 23.28 27.71 12.84
CA LYS A 66 23.78 27.49 14.19
C LYS A 66 22.85 26.58 14.98
N VAL A 67 21.55 26.75 14.81
CA VAL A 67 20.53 25.87 15.40
C VAL A 67 20.71 24.44 14.87
N ALA A 68 20.94 24.28 13.55
CA ALA A 68 21.18 22.97 12.95
C ALA A 68 22.41 22.25 13.51
N ASP A 69 23.53 22.98 13.76
CA ASP A 69 24.74 22.42 14.36
C ASP A 69 24.49 21.92 15.80
N GLU A 70 23.77 22.69 16.62
CA GLU A 70 23.42 22.29 17.99
C GLU A 70 22.45 21.10 18.01
N VAL A 71 21.49 21.04 17.07
CA VAL A 71 20.55 19.93 16.91
C VAL A 71 21.31 18.66 16.51
N ALA A 72 22.20 18.74 15.53
CA ALA A 72 23.02 17.60 15.09
C ALA A 72 23.83 17.02 16.24
N GLU A 73 24.53 17.86 17.01
CA GLU A 73 25.30 17.42 18.17
C GLU A 73 24.40 16.84 19.28
N GLY A 74 23.23 17.40 19.50
CA GLY A 74 22.22 16.85 20.42
C GLY A 74 21.76 15.44 20.02
N MET A 75 21.45 15.26 18.73
CA MET A 75 21.10 13.96 18.16
C MET A 75 22.22 12.93 18.31
N ARG A 76 23.46 13.32 17.97
CA ARG A 76 24.64 12.44 18.11
C ARG A 76 24.85 11.99 19.56
N ARG A 77 24.77 12.92 20.54
CA ARG A 77 24.88 12.58 21.95
C ARG A 77 23.81 11.63 22.43
N TRP A 78 22.58 11.85 22.03
CA TRP A 78 21.46 10.95 22.34
C TRP A 78 21.67 9.57 21.69
N ALA A 79 22.02 9.52 20.41
CA ALA A 79 22.22 8.27 19.69
C ALA A 79 23.39 7.44 20.27
N ALA A 80 24.45 8.10 20.76
CA ALA A 80 25.61 7.45 21.39
C ALA A 80 25.22 6.61 22.62
N GLU A 81 24.15 6.94 23.33
CA GLU A 81 23.63 6.14 24.46
C GLU A 81 23.16 4.74 24.06
N PHE A 82 22.83 4.55 22.79
CA PHE A 82 22.42 3.28 22.18
C PHE A 82 23.58 2.59 21.44
N GLY A 83 24.78 3.13 21.48
CA GLY A 83 25.96 2.58 20.79
C GLY A 83 25.94 2.83 19.28
N VAL A 84 25.18 3.82 18.81
CA VAL A 84 25.08 4.21 17.40
C VAL A 84 26.43 4.75 16.92
N THR A 85 26.89 4.26 15.78
CA THR A 85 28.19 4.61 15.17
C THR A 85 28.06 5.23 13.78
N HIS A 86 26.88 5.10 13.17
CA HIS A 86 26.58 5.56 11.82
C HIS A 86 25.33 6.45 11.78
N TYR A 87 25.18 7.20 10.69
CA TYR A 87 23.96 7.93 10.36
C TYR A 87 23.62 7.74 8.88
N THR A 88 22.36 7.91 8.55
CA THR A 88 21.89 7.86 7.16
C THR A 88 20.77 8.86 6.92
N HIS A 89 20.77 9.46 5.75
CA HIS A 89 19.59 10.11 5.22
C HIS A 89 18.63 9.01 4.70
N TRP A 90 17.51 8.85 5.40
CA TRP A 90 16.51 7.84 5.13
C TRP A 90 15.40 8.47 4.26
N PHE A 91 15.14 7.95 3.06
CA PHE A 91 14.16 8.49 2.12
C PHE A 91 13.40 7.41 1.35
N GLN A 92 12.36 7.82 0.64
CA GLN A 92 11.40 6.95 -0.04
C GLN A 92 11.48 7.17 -1.55
N PRO A 93 12.34 6.41 -2.28
CA PRO A 93 12.54 6.58 -3.72
C PRO A 93 11.28 6.22 -4.52
N LEU A 94 11.25 6.54 -5.82
CA LEU A 94 10.15 6.17 -6.73
C LEU A 94 10.01 4.66 -6.96
N THR A 95 11.01 3.87 -6.58
CA THR A 95 10.93 2.42 -6.46
C THR A 95 10.28 2.01 -5.13
N GLU A 96 10.03 0.73 -4.96
CA GLU A 96 9.49 0.21 -3.70
C GLU A 96 10.54 0.24 -2.57
N GLY A 97 10.07 0.43 -1.34
CA GLY A 97 10.91 0.42 -0.14
C GLY A 97 11.49 1.78 0.23
N THR A 98 12.55 1.73 1.02
CA THR A 98 13.32 2.87 1.53
C THR A 98 14.75 2.81 1.03
N ALA A 99 15.44 3.94 1.03
CA ALA A 99 16.81 4.04 0.61
C ALA A 99 17.67 4.65 1.71
N GLU A 100 18.88 4.10 1.87
CA GLU A 100 19.82 4.41 2.94
C GLU A 100 21.25 4.36 2.39
N LYS A 101 22.11 5.24 2.92
CA LYS A 101 23.56 5.18 2.73
C LYS A 101 24.21 5.52 4.07
N HIS A 102 24.76 4.53 4.74
CA HIS A 102 25.33 4.66 6.08
C HIS A 102 26.72 5.28 6.03
N ASP A 103 26.85 6.47 6.60
CA ASP A 103 28.13 7.14 6.82
C ASP A 103 28.45 7.09 8.32
N SER A 104 29.73 6.85 8.68
CA SER A 104 30.15 6.83 10.08
C SER A 104 30.26 8.24 10.65
N PHE A 105 30.14 8.38 11.98
CA PHE A 105 30.44 9.63 12.66
C PHE A 105 31.96 9.88 12.79
N PHE A 106 32.80 8.93 12.38
CA PHE A 106 34.25 8.97 12.61
C PHE A 106 34.95 9.75 11.51
N ASP A 107 35.72 10.77 11.92
CA ASP A 107 36.64 11.48 11.07
C ASP A 107 38.10 11.39 11.62
N PRO A 108 39.13 11.38 10.74
CA PRO A 108 40.52 11.44 11.16
C PRO A 108 40.83 12.76 11.88
N ASN A 109 41.43 12.68 13.08
CA ASN A 109 41.81 13.87 13.83
C ASN A 109 43.12 14.52 13.36
N GLY A 110 43.74 14.07 12.27
CA GLY A 110 45.00 14.54 11.72
C GLY A 110 46.26 14.19 12.54
N LYS A 111 46.08 13.45 13.67
CA LYS A 111 47.17 13.05 14.59
C LYS A 111 47.27 11.52 14.76
N GLY A 112 46.71 10.78 13.82
CA GLY A 112 46.72 9.32 13.84
C GLY A 112 45.58 8.68 14.68
N GLY A 113 44.62 9.44 15.13
CA GLY A 113 43.39 8.98 15.81
C GLY A 113 42.12 9.39 15.06
N LEU A 114 40.99 9.06 15.68
CA LEU A 114 39.65 9.41 15.19
C LEU A 114 39.00 10.40 16.16
N ILE A 115 38.07 11.20 15.60
CA ILE A 115 37.12 12.00 16.36
C ILE A 115 35.73 11.59 15.89
N GLU A 116 34.72 11.78 16.72
CA GLU A 116 33.32 11.65 16.34
C GLU A 116 32.73 13.04 16.14
N GLU A 117 32.19 13.29 14.96
CA GLU A 117 31.59 14.59 14.59
C GLU A 117 30.33 14.38 13.77
N PHE A 118 29.28 15.17 14.05
CA PHE A 118 28.09 15.27 13.25
C PHE A 118 27.63 16.71 13.20
N SER A 119 27.85 17.37 12.05
CA SER A 119 27.53 18.79 11.86
C SER A 119 26.12 19.01 11.34
N GLY A 120 25.59 20.21 11.57
CA GLY A 120 24.32 20.63 11.01
C GLY A 120 24.29 20.59 9.48
N LYS A 121 25.45 20.76 8.82
CA LYS A 121 25.54 20.57 7.36
C LYS A 121 25.20 19.14 6.95
N LEU A 122 25.73 18.16 7.68
CA LEU A 122 25.50 16.73 7.41
C LEU A 122 24.06 16.30 7.78
N LEU A 123 23.47 16.94 8.79
CA LEU A 123 22.08 16.75 9.18
C LEU A 123 21.14 17.29 8.10
N VAL A 124 21.34 18.53 7.66
CA VAL A 124 20.37 19.24 6.80
C VAL A 124 20.42 18.78 5.36
N GLN A 125 21.60 18.47 4.83
CA GLN A 125 21.75 18.16 3.40
C GLN A 125 22.90 17.18 3.15
N GLN A 126 22.65 16.25 2.21
CA GLN A 126 23.69 15.43 1.60
C GLN A 126 23.54 15.42 0.06
N GLU A 127 24.62 15.01 -0.61
CA GLU A 127 24.70 14.92 -2.07
C GLU A 127 24.96 13.45 -2.51
N PRO A 128 24.00 12.52 -2.32
CA PRO A 128 24.19 11.14 -2.69
C PRO A 128 24.28 10.95 -4.22
N ASP A 129 25.01 9.90 -4.63
CA ASP A 129 24.94 9.43 -6.02
C ASP A 129 23.57 8.81 -6.30
N ALA A 130 22.85 9.46 -7.19
CA ALA A 130 21.51 9.05 -7.58
C ALA A 130 21.45 8.30 -8.94
N SER A 131 22.59 7.91 -9.49
CA SER A 131 22.67 7.29 -10.83
C SER A 131 21.89 5.98 -10.95
N SER A 132 21.74 5.24 -9.84
CA SER A 132 21.00 3.98 -9.78
C SER A 132 19.47 4.16 -9.58
N PHE A 133 19.00 5.37 -9.24
CA PHE A 133 17.57 5.60 -9.06
C PHE A 133 16.90 5.93 -10.39
N PRO A 134 15.70 5.36 -10.65
CA PRO A 134 14.92 5.73 -11.82
C PRO A 134 14.52 7.20 -11.72
N ASN A 135 14.67 7.92 -12.81
CA ASN A 135 14.41 9.36 -12.87
C ASN A 135 13.47 9.79 -14.00
N GLY A 136 13.00 8.85 -14.83
CA GLY A 136 12.06 9.11 -15.92
C GLY A 136 12.54 10.17 -16.91
N GLY A 137 13.85 10.26 -17.17
CA GLY A 137 14.43 11.22 -18.10
C GLY A 137 14.60 12.64 -17.53
N ILE A 138 14.36 12.88 -16.24
CA ILE A 138 14.62 14.19 -15.61
C ILE A 138 16.07 14.60 -15.76
N ARG A 139 16.99 13.63 -15.69
CA ARG A 139 18.42 13.87 -15.81
C ARG A 139 19.10 12.90 -16.78
N ASN A 140 20.23 13.30 -17.31
CA ASN A 140 21.08 12.43 -18.08
C ASN A 140 21.87 11.46 -17.17
N THR A 141 22.28 10.31 -17.69
CA THR A 141 23.04 9.30 -16.94
C THR A 141 24.36 9.79 -16.36
N PHE A 142 24.97 10.82 -16.95
CA PHE A 142 26.21 11.43 -16.43
C PHE A 142 25.97 12.47 -15.31
N GLU A 143 24.75 12.90 -15.08
CA GLU A 143 24.38 13.79 -13.96
C GLU A 143 24.03 12.94 -12.74
N ALA A 144 25.05 12.39 -12.07
CA ALA A 144 24.86 11.44 -10.97
C ALA A 144 24.38 12.08 -9.67
N ARG A 145 24.39 13.42 -9.55
CA ARG A 145 24.08 14.10 -8.29
C ARG A 145 22.61 14.33 -8.08
N GLY A 146 22.16 14.10 -6.84
CA GLY A 146 20.90 14.58 -6.28
C GLY A 146 21.17 15.17 -4.89
N TYR A 147 20.13 15.70 -4.29
CA TYR A 147 20.19 16.23 -2.92
C TYR A 147 19.19 15.50 -2.05
N SER A 148 19.62 15.06 -0.86
CA SER A 148 18.71 14.72 0.22
C SER A 148 18.64 15.90 1.19
N ALA A 149 17.46 16.24 1.69
CA ALA A 149 17.28 17.32 2.65
C ALA A 149 16.40 16.84 3.81
N TRP A 150 16.84 17.15 5.03
CA TRP A 150 16.14 16.77 6.26
C TRP A 150 14.71 17.33 6.29
N ASP A 151 13.76 16.50 6.70
CA ASP A 151 12.40 16.89 7.05
C ASP A 151 12.24 16.97 8.57
N PRO A 152 12.29 18.16 9.18
CA PRO A 152 12.14 18.31 10.63
C PRO A 152 10.76 17.89 11.16
N SER A 153 9.74 17.82 10.31
CA SER A 153 8.39 17.42 10.71
C SER A 153 8.26 15.91 11.02
N SER A 154 9.26 15.11 10.59
CA SER A 154 9.37 13.70 10.94
C SER A 154 10.49 13.48 11.94
N PRO A 155 10.24 12.81 13.08
CA PRO A 155 11.27 12.59 14.08
C PRO A 155 12.36 11.65 13.56
N VAL A 156 13.59 11.93 13.94
CA VAL A 156 14.77 11.08 13.71
C VAL A 156 14.70 9.86 14.63
N PHE A 157 15.14 8.70 14.16
CA PHE A 157 15.05 7.45 14.90
C PHE A 157 16.32 6.61 14.77
N VAL A 158 16.48 5.62 15.65
CA VAL A 158 17.61 4.69 15.65
C VAL A 158 17.15 3.30 15.28
N VAL A 159 17.81 2.70 14.30
CA VAL A 159 17.69 1.27 13.95
C VAL A 159 19.08 0.64 14.01
N ASP A 160 19.21 -0.42 14.75
CA ASP A 160 20.49 -1.11 15.01
C ASP A 160 21.57 -0.12 15.51
N ASP A 161 22.65 0.07 14.76
CA ASP A 161 23.77 0.98 15.07
C ASP A 161 23.71 2.30 14.29
N THR A 162 22.56 2.65 13.71
CA THR A 162 22.43 3.75 12.76
C THR A 162 21.36 4.75 13.16
N LEU A 163 21.70 6.04 13.13
CA LEU A 163 20.78 7.17 13.23
C LEU A 163 20.13 7.44 11.88
N CYS A 164 18.83 7.21 11.77
CA CYS A 164 18.05 7.39 10.55
C CYS A 164 17.37 8.76 10.55
N ILE A 165 17.66 9.57 9.54
CA ILE A 165 17.18 10.94 9.40
C ILE A 165 16.17 10.97 8.24
N PRO A 166 14.86 11.17 8.49
CA PRO A 166 13.87 11.28 7.42
C PRO A 166 14.16 12.49 6.51
N THR A 167 14.24 12.22 5.20
CA THR A 167 14.60 13.23 4.21
C THR A 167 13.73 13.17 2.97
N ILE A 168 13.64 14.29 2.26
CA ILE A 168 13.23 14.33 0.85
C ILE A 168 14.45 14.05 -0.02
N PHE A 169 14.19 13.62 -1.27
CA PHE A 169 15.21 13.43 -2.28
C PHE A 169 14.83 14.12 -3.59
N ILE A 170 15.70 15.02 -4.06
CA ILE A 170 15.47 15.82 -5.26
C ILE A 170 16.63 15.71 -6.25
N ALA A 171 16.33 15.91 -7.54
CA ALA A 171 17.34 16.03 -8.57
C ALA A 171 18.18 17.29 -8.38
N TYR A 172 19.37 17.34 -9.01
CA TYR A 172 20.22 18.55 -9.03
C TYR A 172 19.48 19.79 -9.52
N THR A 173 18.52 19.63 -10.40
CA THR A 173 17.67 20.71 -10.96
C THR A 173 16.42 21.02 -10.13
N GLY A 174 16.21 20.32 -9.00
CA GLY A 174 15.17 20.64 -8.00
C GLY A 174 13.87 19.80 -8.10
N GLU A 175 13.74 18.93 -9.11
CA GLU A 175 12.57 18.06 -9.23
C GLU A 175 12.58 16.95 -8.18
N ALA A 176 11.44 16.65 -7.60
CA ALA A 176 11.29 15.57 -6.63
C ALA A 176 11.46 14.18 -7.28
N LEU A 177 12.38 13.39 -6.73
CA LEU A 177 12.67 11.99 -7.14
C LEU A 177 12.24 10.97 -6.06
N ASP A 178 11.40 11.40 -5.13
CA ASP A 178 10.88 10.59 -4.03
C ASP A 178 9.35 10.74 -3.90
N TYR A 179 8.77 10.05 -2.93
CA TYR A 179 7.35 10.20 -2.59
C TYR A 179 7.10 11.31 -1.56
N LYS A 180 8.07 11.60 -0.69
CA LYS A 180 7.89 12.50 0.45
C LYS A 180 7.75 13.98 0.05
N ALA A 181 8.56 14.46 -0.87
CA ALA A 181 8.50 15.86 -1.27
C ALA A 181 7.13 16.26 -1.88
N PRO A 182 6.54 15.51 -2.84
CA PRO A 182 5.19 15.81 -3.30
C PRO A 182 4.11 15.61 -2.22
N LEU A 183 4.29 14.66 -1.30
CA LEU A 183 3.37 14.47 -0.18
C LEU A 183 3.33 15.71 0.71
N LEU A 184 4.47 16.23 1.14
CA LEU A 184 4.57 17.43 1.95
C LEU A 184 3.94 18.65 1.25
N ARG A 185 4.17 18.79 -0.07
CA ARG A 185 3.53 19.85 -0.87
C ARG A 185 2.01 19.69 -0.93
N ALA A 186 1.48 18.46 -1.10
CA ALA A 186 0.05 18.19 -1.12
C ALA A 186 -0.60 18.45 0.25
N LEU A 187 0.07 18.09 1.35
CA LEU A 187 -0.38 18.36 2.71
C LEU A 187 -0.39 19.87 3.01
N SER A 188 0.61 20.62 2.55
CA SER A 188 0.62 22.07 2.64
C SER A 188 -0.52 22.72 1.85
N ALA A 189 -0.80 22.23 0.64
CA ALA A 189 -1.88 22.72 -0.20
C ALA A 189 -3.25 22.50 0.45
N VAL A 190 -3.53 21.27 0.94
CA VAL A 190 -4.82 20.97 1.60
C VAL A 190 -4.97 21.70 2.92
N ASN A 191 -3.88 21.85 3.70
CA ASN A 191 -3.88 22.65 4.92
C ASN A 191 -4.37 24.09 4.63
N LYS A 192 -3.74 24.76 3.67
CA LYS A 192 -4.10 26.13 3.30
C LYS A 192 -5.54 26.25 2.81
N ALA A 193 -5.94 25.41 1.84
CA ALA A 193 -7.28 25.45 1.27
C ALA A 193 -8.37 25.13 2.30
N ALA A 194 -8.14 24.15 3.16
CA ALA A 194 -9.09 23.76 4.20
C ALA A 194 -9.19 24.81 5.32
N THR A 195 -8.07 25.44 5.70
CA THR A 195 -8.07 26.55 6.67
C THR A 195 -8.87 27.73 6.15
N ASP A 196 -8.68 28.11 4.89
CA ASP A 196 -9.43 29.18 4.25
C ASP A 196 -10.95 28.93 4.23
N VAL A 197 -11.38 27.68 4.03
CA VAL A 197 -12.79 27.28 4.11
C VAL A 197 -13.28 27.22 5.56
N CYS A 198 -12.44 26.78 6.51
CA CYS A 198 -12.79 26.76 7.93
C CYS A 198 -13.12 28.17 8.46
N HIS A 199 -12.51 29.22 7.92
CA HIS A 199 -12.75 30.59 8.35
C HIS A 199 -14.20 31.08 8.14
N TYR A 200 -14.99 30.43 7.31
CA TYR A 200 -16.43 30.69 7.23
C TYR A 200 -17.19 30.28 8.50
N PHE A 201 -16.65 29.31 9.24
CA PHE A 201 -17.27 28.71 10.43
C PHE A 201 -16.54 29.09 11.73
N ASN A 202 -15.22 29.19 11.69
CA ASN A 202 -14.41 29.54 12.84
C ASN A 202 -13.11 30.26 12.38
N PRO A 203 -13.00 31.59 12.58
CA PRO A 203 -11.83 32.35 12.20
C PRO A 203 -10.59 32.09 13.08
N GLU A 204 -10.72 31.38 14.20
CA GLU A 204 -9.61 31.04 15.10
C GLU A 204 -8.76 29.86 14.57
N VAL A 205 -9.25 29.12 13.59
CA VAL A 205 -8.50 28.02 12.98
C VAL A 205 -7.30 28.56 12.23
N LYS A 206 -6.11 28.12 12.60
CA LYS A 206 -4.85 28.52 11.95
C LYS A 206 -4.28 27.43 11.06
N LYS A 207 -4.63 26.16 11.33
CA LYS A 207 -4.06 25.00 10.66
C LYS A 207 -5.09 23.87 10.57
N VAL A 208 -5.13 23.22 9.41
CA VAL A 208 -5.85 21.96 9.20
C VAL A 208 -4.87 20.87 8.82
N LEU A 209 -4.86 19.78 9.56
CA LEU A 209 -4.02 18.62 9.32
C LEU A 209 -4.82 17.51 8.63
N ALA A 210 -4.20 16.87 7.65
CA ALA A 210 -4.67 15.60 7.16
C ALA A 210 -4.13 14.47 8.05
N TYR A 211 -5.01 13.55 8.43
CA TYR A 211 -4.70 12.37 9.23
C TYR A 211 -4.81 11.11 8.39
N LEU A 212 -3.97 10.15 8.69
CA LEU A 212 -3.95 8.84 8.06
C LEU A 212 -3.83 7.74 9.12
N GLY A 213 -4.72 6.75 9.05
CA GLY A 213 -4.58 5.47 9.74
C GLY A 213 -4.57 4.37 8.68
N TRP A 214 -3.44 3.71 8.52
CA TRP A 214 -3.31 2.62 7.56
C TRP A 214 -3.59 1.26 8.24
N GLU A 215 -4.13 0.32 7.46
CA GLU A 215 -4.37 -1.07 7.88
C GLU A 215 -3.50 -1.96 7.00
N GLN A 216 -2.43 -2.52 7.55
CA GLN A 216 -1.46 -3.32 6.80
C GLN A 216 -1.84 -4.80 6.84
N GLU A 217 -2.40 -5.30 5.75
CA GLU A 217 -2.56 -6.73 5.54
C GLU A 217 -1.27 -7.36 4.97
N TYR A 218 -1.05 -8.62 5.29
CA TYR A 218 0.13 -9.37 4.85
C TYR A 218 -0.06 -10.88 4.99
N PHE A 219 0.74 -11.66 4.23
CA PHE A 219 0.86 -13.10 4.43
C PHE A 219 2.16 -13.45 5.12
N LEU A 220 2.16 -14.55 5.88
CA LEU A 220 3.36 -15.20 6.40
C LEU A 220 3.53 -16.56 5.75
N VAL A 221 4.76 -16.89 5.36
CA VAL A 221 5.15 -18.21 4.86
C VAL A 221 6.38 -18.66 5.63
N ASP A 222 6.45 -19.94 6.00
CA ASP A 222 7.67 -20.50 6.60
C ASP A 222 8.88 -20.27 5.70
N GLU A 223 9.99 -19.82 6.28
CA GLU A 223 11.20 -19.43 5.53
C GLU A 223 11.74 -20.56 4.65
N GLY A 224 11.69 -21.82 5.12
CA GLY A 224 12.12 -22.97 4.34
C GLY A 224 11.23 -23.21 3.13
N LEU A 225 9.90 -23.12 3.33
CA LEU A 225 8.93 -23.26 2.24
C LEU A 225 9.05 -22.11 1.22
N TYR A 226 9.27 -20.89 1.68
CA TYR A 226 9.54 -19.72 0.83
C TYR A 226 10.79 -19.93 -0.02
N ALA A 227 11.90 -20.36 0.59
CA ALA A 227 13.17 -20.60 -0.10
C ALA A 227 13.08 -21.72 -1.16
N ALA A 228 12.18 -22.69 -0.95
CA ALA A 228 11.92 -23.76 -1.90
C ALA A 228 10.99 -23.36 -3.07
N ARG A 229 10.53 -22.10 -3.13
CA ARG A 229 9.66 -21.54 -4.16
C ARG A 229 10.34 -20.36 -4.87
N PRO A 230 11.03 -20.60 -6.00
CA PRO A 230 11.73 -19.53 -6.73
C PRO A 230 10.82 -18.37 -7.18
N ASP A 231 9.55 -18.64 -7.49
CA ASP A 231 8.57 -17.61 -7.82
C ASP A 231 8.30 -16.67 -6.61
N LEU A 232 8.06 -17.20 -5.42
CA LEU A 232 7.92 -16.38 -4.22
C LEU A 232 9.17 -15.56 -3.93
N LEU A 233 10.36 -16.18 -4.09
CA LEU A 233 11.64 -15.52 -3.86
C LEU A 233 11.89 -14.34 -4.80
N MET A 234 11.55 -14.48 -6.08
CA MET A 234 11.87 -13.53 -7.13
C MET A 234 10.77 -12.51 -7.42
N THR A 235 9.51 -12.85 -7.14
CA THR A 235 8.36 -12.00 -7.51
C THR A 235 7.45 -11.64 -6.33
N GLY A 236 7.61 -12.30 -5.19
CA GLY A 236 6.72 -12.12 -4.02
C GLY A 236 5.37 -12.81 -4.17
N ARG A 237 5.09 -13.47 -5.32
CA ARG A 237 3.86 -14.23 -5.56
C ARG A 237 4.12 -15.60 -6.19
N THR A 238 3.16 -16.51 -6.07
CA THR A 238 3.19 -17.78 -6.76
C THR A 238 2.77 -17.62 -8.21
N LEU A 239 3.63 -18.01 -9.16
CA LEU A 239 3.33 -18.00 -10.60
C LEU A 239 2.65 -19.29 -11.06
N MET A 240 2.60 -20.31 -10.20
CA MET A 240 1.96 -21.60 -10.40
C MET A 240 1.50 -22.16 -9.05
N GLY A 241 0.59 -23.10 -9.08
CA GLY A 241 0.09 -23.83 -7.92
C GLY A 241 -1.43 -24.02 -7.98
N HIS A 242 -1.84 -25.29 -7.91
CA HIS A 242 -3.24 -25.64 -7.84
C HIS A 242 -3.82 -25.29 -6.47
N GLU A 243 -5.07 -24.84 -6.46
CA GLU A 243 -5.82 -24.51 -5.25
C GLU A 243 -5.88 -25.70 -4.29
N ALA A 244 -5.72 -25.46 -3.00
CA ALA A 244 -5.81 -26.51 -1.98
C ALA A 244 -7.27 -27.00 -1.83
N SER A 245 -7.44 -28.28 -1.48
CA SER A 245 -8.77 -28.87 -1.26
C SER A 245 -9.57 -28.16 -0.16
N LYS A 246 -8.89 -27.72 0.91
CA LYS A 246 -9.39 -26.74 1.86
C LYS A 246 -8.79 -25.40 1.48
N ASN A 247 -9.65 -24.42 1.27
CA ASN A 247 -9.26 -23.06 0.97
C ASN A 247 -9.61 -22.17 2.17
N GLN A 248 -10.12 -20.97 1.95
CA GLN A 248 -10.66 -20.14 3.02
C GLN A 248 -12.09 -20.51 3.43
N GLN A 249 -12.77 -21.39 2.66
CA GLN A 249 -14.09 -21.92 3.06
C GLN A 249 -13.97 -22.74 4.36
N LEU A 250 -14.90 -22.55 5.28
CA LEU A 250 -14.93 -23.22 6.59
C LEU A 250 -13.64 -22.99 7.40
N GLU A 251 -12.85 -22.00 7.03
CA GLU A 251 -11.70 -21.51 7.79
C GLU A 251 -12.09 -20.15 8.36
N ASP A 252 -12.42 -20.10 9.62
CA ASP A 252 -12.90 -18.89 10.28
C ASP A 252 -11.71 -18.05 10.79
N HIS A 253 -10.85 -17.63 9.85
CA HIS A 253 -9.58 -16.99 10.17
C HIS A 253 -9.74 -15.61 10.80
N TYR A 254 -10.69 -14.80 10.34
CA TYR A 254 -10.84 -13.42 10.80
C TYR A 254 -11.02 -13.32 12.32
N PHE A 255 -11.79 -14.23 12.92
CA PHE A 255 -12.04 -14.29 14.36
C PHE A 255 -11.37 -15.50 15.03
N GLY A 256 -10.59 -16.28 14.31
CA GLY A 256 -9.88 -17.44 14.81
C GLY A 256 -8.78 -17.07 15.81
N ALA A 257 -8.36 -18.05 16.62
CA ALA A 257 -7.21 -17.89 17.49
C ALA A 257 -5.94 -17.73 16.65
N ILE A 258 -5.09 -16.76 17.01
CA ILE A 258 -3.82 -16.54 16.31
C ILE A 258 -2.89 -17.72 16.59
N PRO A 259 -2.30 -18.38 15.57
CA PRO A 259 -1.36 -19.48 15.78
C PRO A 259 -0.17 -19.08 16.64
N GLN A 260 0.33 -19.97 17.49
CA GLN A 260 1.33 -19.64 18.51
C GLN A 260 2.63 -19.04 17.93
N ARG A 261 3.16 -19.55 16.82
CA ARG A 261 4.34 -19.01 16.16
C ARG A 261 4.09 -17.60 15.64
N VAL A 262 2.91 -17.37 15.04
CA VAL A 262 2.49 -16.07 14.51
C VAL A 262 2.27 -15.07 15.66
N ALA A 263 1.66 -15.50 16.76
CA ALA A 263 1.46 -14.65 17.95
C ALA A 263 2.80 -14.18 18.55
N ALA A 264 3.84 -15.04 18.53
CA ALA A 264 5.19 -14.65 18.94
C ALA A 264 5.79 -13.60 18.01
N PHE A 265 5.69 -13.80 16.68
CA PHE A 265 6.11 -12.82 15.68
C PHE A 265 5.38 -11.48 15.87
N MET A 266 4.05 -11.50 15.97
CA MET A 266 3.26 -10.28 16.13
C MET A 266 3.61 -9.52 17.42
N LYS A 267 3.88 -10.25 18.51
CA LYS A 267 4.28 -9.66 19.78
C LYS A 267 5.63 -8.96 19.67
N ASP A 268 6.61 -9.58 19.05
CA ASP A 268 7.95 -9.01 18.85
C ASP A 268 7.89 -7.78 17.94
N LEU A 269 7.18 -7.90 16.82
CA LEU A 269 6.94 -6.79 15.89
C LEU A 269 6.27 -5.59 16.59
N GLU A 270 5.25 -5.83 17.41
CA GLU A 270 4.56 -4.78 18.16
C GLU A 270 5.50 -4.07 19.14
N ILE A 271 6.32 -4.81 19.88
CA ILE A 271 7.29 -4.23 20.82
C ILE A 271 8.29 -3.33 20.09
N GLN A 272 8.91 -3.83 19.02
CA GLN A 272 9.88 -3.06 18.24
C GLN A 272 9.26 -1.85 17.55
N ALA A 273 8.04 -1.99 17.01
CA ALA A 273 7.28 -0.89 16.42
C ALA A 273 6.98 0.20 17.45
N LEU A 274 6.51 -0.16 18.66
CA LEU A 274 6.28 0.80 19.75
C LEU A 274 7.56 1.52 20.18
N GLN A 275 8.68 0.82 20.26
CA GLN A 275 9.99 1.43 20.57
C GLN A 275 10.43 2.45 19.50
N LEU A 276 10.02 2.25 18.25
CA LEU A 276 10.24 3.17 17.13
C LEU A 276 9.14 4.25 17.00
N GLY A 277 8.25 4.36 17.98
CA GLY A 277 7.20 5.38 18.01
C GLY A 277 5.99 5.08 17.13
N ILE A 278 5.90 3.88 16.53
CA ILE A 278 4.77 3.47 15.72
C ILE A 278 3.63 3.00 16.65
N PRO A 279 2.49 3.70 16.70
CA PRO A 279 1.45 3.43 17.70
C PRO A 279 0.55 2.25 17.30
N VAL A 280 1.12 1.05 17.19
CA VAL A 280 0.39 -0.18 16.88
C VAL A 280 -0.75 -0.39 17.86
N LYS A 281 -1.95 -0.68 17.34
CA LYS A 281 -3.18 -0.81 18.14
C LYS A 281 -3.85 -2.15 18.01
N THR A 282 -3.91 -2.69 16.79
CA THR A 282 -4.70 -3.88 16.48
C THR A 282 -3.87 -4.86 15.68
N ARG A 283 -4.02 -6.15 15.97
CA ARG A 283 -3.47 -7.26 15.22
C ARG A 283 -4.44 -8.44 15.26
N HIS A 284 -4.68 -9.10 14.14
CA HIS A 284 -5.59 -10.23 14.05
C HIS A 284 -5.32 -11.09 12.80
N ASN A 285 -6.01 -12.23 12.72
CA ASN A 285 -6.07 -13.01 11.49
C ASN A 285 -6.91 -12.28 10.44
N GLU A 286 -6.55 -12.45 9.16
CA GLU A 286 -7.35 -12.09 8.01
C GLU A 286 -8.08 -13.31 7.41
N VAL A 287 -8.91 -13.07 6.37
CA VAL A 287 -9.84 -14.07 5.82
C VAL A 287 -9.12 -15.25 5.18
N ALA A 288 -8.00 -15.03 4.47
CA ALA A 288 -7.24 -16.10 3.84
C ALA A 288 -6.36 -16.84 4.86
N PRO A 289 -6.11 -18.16 4.64
CA PRO A 289 -5.13 -18.90 5.44
C PRO A 289 -3.75 -18.24 5.40
N ASN A 290 -3.09 -18.12 6.54
CA ASN A 290 -1.80 -17.43 6.70
C ASN A 290 -1.80 -15.95 6.33
N GLN A 291 -2.96 -15.30 6.29
CA GLN A 291 -3.12 -13.88 6.13
C GLN A 291 -3.44 -13.21 7.49
N PHE A 292 -2.86 -12.04 7.70
CA PHE A 292 -2.94 -11.29 8.96
C PHE A 292 -2.98 -9.80 8.69
N GLU A 293 -3.43 -9.04 9.70
CA GLU A 293 -3.47 -7.58 9.64
C GLU A 293 -2.89 -6.96 10.89
N LEU A 294 -2.32 -5.77 10.71
CA LEU A 294 -1.86 -4.89 11.78
C LEU A 294 -2.25 -3.45 11.43
N ALA A 295 -2.83 -2.76 12.42
CA ALA A 295 -3.25 -1.38 12.27
C ALA A 295 -2.79 -0.51 13.46
N PRO A 296 -2.27 0.72 13.22
CA PRO A 296 -1.93 1.69 14.26
C PRO A 296 -3.13 2.57 14.63
N VAL A 297 -2.96 3.39 15.65
CA VAL A 297 -3.74 4.62 15.81
C VAL A 297 -3.36 5.58 14.67
N PHE A 298 -4.33 6.33 14.14
CA PHE A 298 -4.07 7.32 13.10
C PHE A 298 -3.16 8.46 13.59
N GLU A 299 -2.37 8.99 12.68
CA GLU A 299 -1.41 10.07 12.93
C GLU A 299 -1.52 11.15 11.85
N GLU A 300 -0.75 12.23 11.97
CA GLU A 300 -0.55 13.17 10.87
C GLU A 300 -0.03 12.40 9.65
N CYS A 301 -0.52 12.76 8.46
CA CYS A 301 -0.40 11.94 7.26
C CYS A 301 1.07 11.68 6.85
N ASN A 302 1.98 12.68 6.94
CA ASN A 302 3.38 12.50 6.61
C ASN A 302 4.06 11.51 7.57
N LEU A 303 3.83 11.67 8.88
CA LEU A 303 4.36 10.77 9.89
C LEU A 303 3.80 9.34 9.74
N ALA A 304 2.50 9.22 9.48
CA ALA A 304 1.87 7.91 9.25
C ALA A 304 2.46 7.17 8.04
N VAL A 305 2.80 7.89 6.97
CA VAL A 305 3.47 7.32 5.80
C VAL A 305 4.87 6.83 6.14
N ASP A 306 5.68 7.64 6.85
CA ASP A 306 7.01 7.23 7.30
C ASP A 306 6.95 6.00 8.20
N HIS A 307 6.04 5.98 9.16
CA HIS A 307 5.83 4.83 10.05
C HIS A 307 5.41 3.58 9.31
N ASN A 308 4.57 3.68 8.26
CA ASN A 308 4.23 2.51 7.45
C ASN A 308 5.44 1.95 6.69
N MET A 309 6.25 2.82 6.07
CA MET A 309 7.44 2.39 5.34
C MET A 309 8.48 1.75 6.27
N LEU A 310 8.68 2.34 7.45
CA LEU A 310 9.55 1.79 8.49
C LEU A 310 9.03 0.43 8.99
N LEU A 311 7.72 0.33 9.24
CA LEU A 311 7.09 -0.93 9.65
C LEU A 311 7.28 -2.04 8.62
N MET A 312 7.09 -1.74 7.32
CA MET A 312 7.27 -2.74 6.25
C MET A 312 8.71 -3.30 6.22
N SER A 313 9.70 -2.47 6.51
CA SER A 313 11.10 -2.92 6.68
C SER A 313 11.27 -3.77 7.93
N LEU A 314 10.75 -3.30 9.07
CA LEU A 314 10.78 -4.00 10.35
C LEU A 314 10.11 -5.37 10.27
N MET A 315 8.94 -5.47 9.63
CA MET A 315 8.23 -6.74 9.43
C MET A 315 9.09 -7.80 8.73
N ARG A 316 9.86 -7.40 7.70
CA ARG A 316 10.75 -8.31 6.98
C ARG A 316 11.86 -8.85 7.89
N ASN A 317 12.45 -8.00 8.71
CA ASN A 317 13.54 -8.38 9.61
C ASN A 317 13.03 -9.25 10.77
N VAL A 318 11.98 -8.84 11.44
CA VAL A 318 11.38 -9.59 12.56
C VAL A 318 10.85 -10.95 12.10
N ALA A 319 10.20 -11.03 10.93
CA ALA A 319 9.71 -12.30 10.40
C ALA A 319 10.83 -13.33 10.22
N ARG A 320 12.01 -12.91 9.74
CA ARG A 320 13.19 -13.80 9.62
C ARG A 320 13.63 -14.37 10.96
N ASN A 321 13.65 -13.55 12.00
CA ASN A 321 14.03 -13.99 13.35
C ASN A 321 13.07 -15.04 13.90
N HIS A 322 11.81 -15.04 13.42
CA HIS A 322 10.78 -16.04 13.76
C HIS A 322 10.68 -17.20 12.76
N GLY A 323 11.60 -17.29 11.80
CA GLY A 323 11.61 -18.34 10.77
C GLY A 323 10.45 -18.22 9.78
N PHE A 324 9.97 -17.00 9.54
CA PHE A 324 8.98 -16.63 8.53
C PHE A 324 9.54 -15.68 7.48
N ARG A 325 8.79 -15.58 6.39
CA ARG A 325 8.89 -14.49 5.41
C ARG A 325 7.54 -13.82 5.28
N VAL A 326 7.56 -12.50 5.34
CA VAL A 326 6.40 -11.65 5.08
C VAL A 326 6.23 -11.49 3.57
N LEU A 327 5.03 -11.70 3.07
CA LEU A 327 4.64 -11.39 1.71
C LEU A 327 3.74 -10.15 1.75
N LEU A 328 4.23 -9.06 1.14
CA LEU A 328 3.51 -7.80 1.00
C LEU A 328 2.90 -7.65 -0.39
N HIS A 329 3.17 -8.58 -1.32
CA HIS A 329 2.51 -8.60 -2.62
C HIS A 329 0.99 -8.68 -2.44
N GLU A 330 0.22 -7.94 -3.23
CA GLU A 330 -1.22 -7.79 -3.11
C GLU A 330 -1.99 -9.08 -3.39
N LYS A 331 -1.43 -9.99 -4.20
CA LYS A 331 -2.06 -11.28 -4.54
C LYS A 331 -1.02 -12.40 -4.60
N PRO A 332 -0.44 -12.82 -3.47
CA PRO A 332 0.61 -13.83 -3.49
C PRO A 332 0.10 -15.23 -3.86
N PHE A 333 -1.18 -15.49 -3.65
CA PHE A 333 -1.82 -16.78 -3.95
C PHE A 333 -3.12 -16.58 -4.74
N LYS A 334 -3.25 -17.30 -5.85
CA LYS A 334 -4.48 -17.32 -6.66
C LYS A 334 -5.57 -18.10 -5.92
N GLY A 335 -6.81 -17.66 -6.02
CA GLY A 335 -7.98 -18.35 -5.47
C GLY A 335 -8.31 -18.02 -4.01
N VAL A 336 -7.47 -17.25 -3.30
CA VAL A 336 -7.75 -16.74 -1.95
C VAL A 336 -7.73 -15.21 -1.94
N ASN A 337 -8.15 -14.58 -0.85
CA ASN A 337 -8.10 -13.13 -0.71
C ASN A 337 -6.71 -12.57 -0.99
N GLY A 338 -6.65 -11.37 -1.54
CA GLY A 338 -5.44 -10.58 -1.62
C GLY A 338 -5.28 -9.68 -0.40
N SER A 339 -4.14 -9.01 -0.30
CA SER A 339 -3.82 -8.08 0.79
C SER A 339 -3.90 -6.63 0.33
N GLY A 340 -4.60 -5.81 1.10
CA GLY A 340 -4.69 -4.37 0.94
C GLY A 340 -3.91 -3.61 2.00
N LYS A 341 -3.99 -2.30 1.88
CA LYS A 341 -3.54 -1.33 2.86
C LYS A 341 -4.59 -0.23 2.91
N HIS A 342 -5.66 -0.46 3.66
CA HIS A 342 -6.75 0.52 3.73
C HIS A 342 -6.22 1.83 4.32
N ASN A 343 -6.45 2.92 3.62
CA ASN A 343 -6.05 4.25 4.07
C ASN A 343 -7.26 4.97 4.65
N ASN A 344 -7.34 5.04 5.96
CA ASN A 344 -8.35 5.82 6.69
C ASN A 344 -7.90 7.28 6.75
N TRP A 345 -8.52 8.12 5.92
CA TRP A 345 -8.16 9.52 5.77
C TRP A 345 -9.22 10.45 6.35
N SER A 346 -8.78 11.51 7.04
CA SER A 346 -9.65 12.55 7.60
C SER A 346 -8.92 13.89 7.69
N LEU A 347 -9.66 14.97 7.97
CA LEU A 347 -9.13 16.30 8.25
C LEU A 347 -9.50 16.77 9.65
N GLY A 348 -8.57 17.43 10.33
CA GLY A 348 -8.82 18.01 11.66
C GLY A 348 -8.11 19.33 11.84
N THR A 349 -8.73 20.23 12.62
CA THR A 349 -8.20 21.56 12.92
C THR A 349 -7.26 21.56 14.12
N ASP A 350 -6.40 22.54 14.22
CA ASP A 350 -5.57 22.84 15.40
C ASP A 350 -6.42 23.20 16.65
N THR A 351 -7.69 23.52 16.48
CA THR A 351 -8.65 23.75 17.57
C THR A 351 -9.34 22.46 18.05
N GLY A 352 -8.91 21.28 17.56
CA GLY A 352 -9.40 19.96 17.98
C GLY A 352 -10.72 19.52 17.35
N VAL A 353 -11.13 20.12 16.23
CA VAL A 353 -12.36 19.77 15.52
C VAL A 353 -12.06 18.82 14.37
N LEU A 354 -12.73 17.65 14.34
CA LEU A 354 -12.70 16.73 13.19
C LEU A 354 -13.69 17.19 12.13
N LEU A 355 -13.20 17.52 10.94
CA LEU A 355 -14.02 18.11 9.87
C LEU A 355 -14.95 17.09 9.19
N MET A 356 -14.60 15.80 9.25
CA MET A 356 -15.40 14.69 8.73
C MET A 356 -16.37 14.09 9.77
N SER A 357 -16.54 14.74 10.93
CA SER A 357 -17.43 14.27 11.98
C SER A 357 -18.65 15.19 12.10
N PRO A 358 -19.88 14.63 12.13
CA PRO A 358 -21.07 15.44 12.36
C PRO A 358 -21.02 16.12 13.74
N GLY A 359 -21.60 17.31 13.82
CA GLY A 359 -21.67 18.11 15.03
C GLY A 359 -23.03 18.03 15.72
N LYS A 360 -23.20 18.90 16.72
CA LYS A 360 -24.45 19.00 17.51
C LYS A 360 -25.36 20.15 17.06
N THR A 361 -24.79 21.15 16.37
CA THR A 361 -25.50 22.34 15.90
C THR A 361 -25.70 22.29 14.38
N ALA A 362 -26.62 23.08 13.86
CA ALA A 362 -26.87 23.20 12.42
C ALA A 362 -25.62 23.69 11.67
N GLU A 363 -24.87 24.62 12.25
CA GLU A 363 -23.63 25.16 11.67
C GLU A 363 -22.51 24.11 11.64
N GLU A 364 -22.32 23.35 12.73
CA GLU A 364 -21.37 22.24 12.78
C GLU A 364 -21.69 21.15 11.75
N ASN A 365 -22.99 20.85 11.56
CA ASN A 365 -23.42 19.89 10.56
C ASN A 365 -23.24 20.44 9.13
N LEU A 366 -23.47 21.73 8.90
CA LEU A 366 -23.18 22.35 7.59
C LEU A 366 -21.69 22.30 7.28
N ARG A 367 -20.82 22.59 8.26
CA ARG A 367 -19.36 22.42 8.11
C ARG A 367 -19.02 20.99 7.73
N PHE A 368 -19.51 20.01 8.47
CA PHE A 368 -19.30 18.58 8.16
C PHE A 368 -19.72 18.22 6.74
N ILE A 369 -20.95 18.58 6.35
CA ILE A 369 -21.46 18.31 5.00
C ILE A 369 -20.62 19.02 3.94
N THR A 370 -20.17 20.25 4.20
CA THR A 370 -19.29 21.01 3.30
C THR A 370 -18.02 20.24 2.99
N PHE A 371 -17.30 19.70 3.98
CA PHE A 371 -16.08 18.98 3.77
C PHE A 371 -16.31 17.59 3.12
N VAL A 372 -17.37 16.88 3.51
CA VAL A 372 -17.75 15.60 2.88
C VAL A 372 -18.07 15.81 1.39
N VAL A 373 -18.92 16.77 1.06
CA VAL A 373 -19.33 17.01 -0.34
C VAL A 373 -18.16 17.48 -1.20
N ASN A 374 -17.28 18.34 -0.68
CA ASN A 374 -16.08 18.74 -1.42
C ASN A 374 -15.11 17.57 -1.61
N THR A 375 -15.01 16.63 -0.66
CA THR A 375 -14.24 15.40 -0.86
C THR A 375 -14.84 14.53 -1.97
N LEU A 376 -16.16 14.36 -2.00
CA LEU A 376 -16.84 13.64 -3.08
C LEU A 376 -16.65 14.30 -4.45
N MET A 377 -16.73 15.63 -4.53
CA MET A 377 -16.46 16.40 -5.74
C MET A 377 -15.02 16.17 -6.23
N ALA A 378 -14.04 16.24 -5.33
CA ALA A 378 -12.62 16.01 -5.65
C ALA A 378 -12.41 14.60 -6.24
N VAL A 379 -12.99 13.57 -5.62
CA VAL A 379 -12.88 12.18 -6.09
C VAL A 379 -13.65 11.98 -7.41
N TYR A 380 -14.75 12.67 -7.61
CA TYR A 380 -15.51 12.62 -8.85
C TYR A 380 -14.76 13.28 -10.02
N HIS A 381 -14.30 14.51 -9.85
CA HIS A 381 -13.57 15.25 -10.91
C HIS A 381 -12.24 14.61 -11.28
N HIS A 382 -11.54 14.04 -10.30
CA HIS A 382 -10.24 13.39 -10.50
C HIS A 382 -10.33 11.86 -10.41
N ASN A 383 -11.47 11.27 -10.77
CA ASN A 383 -11.77 9.84 -10.64
C ASN A 383 -10.67 8.95 -11.25
N GLY A 384 -10.27 9.23 -12.49
CA GLY A 384 -9.21 8.50 -13.17
C GLY A 384 -7.85 8.65 -12.49
N LEU A 385 -7.50 9.83 -11.98
CA LEU A 385 -6.25 10.07 -11.25
C LEU A 385 -6.23 9.33 -9.92
N ILE A 386 -7.31 9.37 -9.14
CA ILE A 386 -7.44 8.62 -7.89
C ILE A 386 -7.24 7.12 -8.14
N LYS A 387 -7.85 6.59 -9.22
CA LYS A 387 -7.61 5.22 -9.68
C LYS A 387 -6.16 4.97 -10.06
N ALA A 388 -5.53 5.86 -10.82
CA ALA A 388 -4.13 5.72 -11.23
C ALA A 388 -3.17 5.72 -10.03
N SER A 389 -3.54 6.40 -8.94
CA SER A 389 -2.72 6.49 -7.72
C SER A 389 -2.57 5.17 -6.97
N ILE A 390 -3.51 4.24 -7.17
CA ILE A 390 -3.50 2.92 -6.50
C ILE A 390 -3.17 1.77 -7.43
N MET A 391 -3.00 2.03 -8.73
CA MET A 391 -2.71 0.98 -9.69
C MET A 391 -1.22 0.63 -9.74
N SER A 392 -0.97 -0.66 -9.80
CA SER A 392 0.33 -1.29 -10.05
C SER A 392 0.13 -2.65 -10.73
N ALA A 393 1.20 -3.25 -11.25
CA ALA A 393 1.13 -4.61 -11.78
C ALA A 393 0.58 -5.60 -10.73
N ASP A 394 1.02 -5.45 -9.48
CA ASP A 394 0.68 -6.35 -8.38
C ASP A 394 -0.75 -6.13 -7.89
N ASN A 395 -1.16 -4.87 -7.68
CA ASN A 395 -2.51 -4.54 -7.20
C ASN A 395 -3.61 -4.84 -8.25
N ALA A 396 -3.26 -4.83 -9.54
CA ALA A 396 -4.18 -5.23 -10.60
C ALA A 396 -4.67 -6.68 -10.44
N HIS A 397 -3.87 -7.58 -9.88
CA HIS A 397 -4.27 -8.95 -9.58
C HIS A 397 -5.25 -9.07 -8.40
N ARG A 398 -5.24 -8.10 -7.49
CA ARG A 398 -6.10 -8.07 -6.30
C ARG A 398 -7.46 -7.43 -6.58
N LEU A 399 -7.50 -6.28 -7.25
CA LEU A 399 -8.70 -5.48 -7.43
C LEU A 399 -9.79 -6.21 -8.23
N GLY A 400 -11.02 -6.19 -7.68
CA GLY A 400 -12.17 -6.88 -8.27
C GLY A 400 -12.20 -8.38 -8.06
N ALA A 401 -11.32 -8.95 -7.24
CA ALA A 401 -11.25 -10.37 -6.93
C ALA A 401 -11.32 -10.62 -5.42
N ASN A 402 -12.15 -11.57 -4.97
CA ASN A 402 -12.26 -12.02 -3.57
C ASN A 402 -12.26 -10.82 -2.59
N GLU A 403 -13.29 -10.31 -2.12
CA GLU A 403 -13.44 -9.22 -1.15
C GLU A 403 -12.68 -7.89 -1.42
N ALA A 404 -11.76 -7.83 -2.40
CA ALA A 404 -11.12 -6.59 -2.80
C ALA A 404 -12.07 -5.72 -3.63
N PRO A 405 -12.12 -4.38 -3.41
CA PRO A 405 -13.00 -3.52 -4.19
C PRO A 405 -12.63 -3.54 -5.68
N PRO A 406 -13.59 -3.29 -6.59
CA PRO A 406 -13.29 -3.16 -8.00
C PRO A 406 -12.42 -1.93 -8.27
N ALA A 407 -11.75 -1.93 -9.42
CA ALA A 407 -10.92 -0.80 -9.84
C ALA A 407 -11.73 0.46 -10.26
N ILE A 408 -13.07 0.40 -10.26
CA ILE A 408 -13.92 1.56 -10.49
C ILE A 408 -14.08 2.34 -9.20
N ILE A 409 -13.51 3.52 -9.11
CA ILE A 409 -13.59 4.35 -7.91
C ILE A 409 -14.99 4.92 -7.78
N SER A 410 -15.71 4.44 -6.76
CA SER A 410 -17.01 4.96 -6.31
C SER A 410 -17.00 5.17 -4.81
N SER A 411 -17.94 5.94 -4.28
CA SER A 411 -18.03 6.25 -2.86
C SER A 411 -19.30 5.70 -2.24
N PHE A 412 -19.15 5.03 -1.10
CA PHE A 412 -20.25 4.59 -0.25
C PHE A 412 -20.39 5.53 0.94
N LEU A 413 -21.61 5.97 1.24
CA LEU A 413 -21.88 6.95 2.32
C LEU A 413 -22.69 6.36 3.46
N GLY A 414 -23.31 5.22 3.26
CA GLY A 414 -24.33 4.67 4.16
C GLY A 414 -25.71 5.35 3.99
N SER A 415 -26.77 4.65 4.40
CA SER A 415 -28.15 5.06 4.20
C SER A 415 -28.45 6.43 4.76
N GLN A 416 -28.01 6.70 5.98
CA GLN A 416 -28.33 7.93 6.71
C GLN A 416 -27.75 9.18 6.05
N LEU A 417 -26.47 9.17 5.69
CA LEU A 417 -25.86 10.32 5.02
C LEU A 417 -26.38 10.49 3.59
N SER A 418 -26.61 9.39 2.87
CA SER A 418 -27.20 9.40 1.53
C SER A 418 -28.59 10.05 1.55
N GLU A 419 -29.45 9.74 2.53
CA GLU A 419 -30.77 10.38 2.68
C GLU A 419 -30.67 11.86 2.98
N VAL A 420 -29.76 12.27 3.87
CA VAL A 420 -29.51 13.68 4.19
C VAL A 420 -29.07 14.48 2.97
N LEU A 421 -28.11 13.95 2.19
CA LEU A 421 -27.64 14.62 0.99
C LEU A 421 -28.74 14.71 -0.09
N LYS A 422 -29.53 13.65 -0.25
CA LYS A 422 -30.67 13.64 -1.17
C LYS A 422 -31.72 14.69 -0.78
N HIS A 423 -32.07 14.74 0.50
CA HIS A 423 -33.02 15.72 1.02
C HIS A 423 -32.52 17.17 0.80
N LEU A 424 -31.23 17.44 1.06
CA LEU A 424 -30.63 18.74 0.78
C LEU A 424 -30.63 19.11 -0.69
N ALA A 425 -30.46 18.13 -1.58
CA ALA A 425 -30.48 18.33 -3.02
C ALA A 425 -31.89 18.63 -3.59
N GLU A 426 -32.93 18.04 -3.01
CA GLU A 426 -34.32 18.10 -3.50
C GLU A 426 -35.11 19.27 -2.91
N ASN A 427 -34.78 19.72 -1.69
CA ASN A 427 -35.53 20.76 -0.99
C ASN A 427 -34.84 22.13 -1.03
N ASP A 428 -35.58 23.17 -1.42
CA ASP A 428 -35.09 24.56 -1.43
C ASP A 428 -35.19 25.25 -0.06
N SER A 429 -35.60 24.54 1.02
CA SER A 429 -35.63 25.12 2.37
C SER A 429 -34.22 25.33 2.88
N ASP A 430 -33.98 26.47 3.54
CA ASP A 430 -32.70 26.83 4.16
C ASP A 430 -32.44 26.07 5.49
N ASP A 431 -33.32 25.12 5.85
CA ASP A 431 -33.21 24.35 7.09
C ASP A 431 -32.14 23.25 6.96
N VAL A 432 -31.10 23.39 7.76
CA VAL A 432 -30.08 22.35 7.91
C VAL A 432 -30.65 21.24 8.79
N ILE A 433 -30.69 20.02 8.25
CA ILE A 433 -31.28 18.87 8.92
C ILE A 433 -30.49 18.48 10.17
N SER A 434 -31.21 18.20 11.24
CA SER A 434 -30.68 17.52 12.42
C SER A 434 -30.35 16.06 12.05
N LEU A 435 -29.07 15.69 12.09
CA LEU A 435 -28.67 14.29 12.03
C LEU A 435 -29.16 13.60 13.32
N SER A 436 -30.05 12.61 13.15
CA SER A 436 -30.64 11.89 14.29
C SER A 436 -29.57 11.09 15.05
N GLY A 437 -29.65 11.10 16.39
CA GLY A 437 -28.71 10.42 17.26
C GLY A 437 -28.71 8.90 17.10
N LYS A 438 -27.70 8.25 17.66
CA LYS A 438 -27.54 6.79 17.69
C LYS A 438 -28.80 6.12 18.23
N GLN A 439 -29.31 5.10 17.52
CA GLN A 439 -30.41 4.27 17.98
C GLN A 439 -29.88 3.11 18.83
N GLY A 440 -30.53 2.81 19.96
CA GLY A 440 -30.22 1.64 20.77
C GLY A 440 -30.97 0.39 20.29
N MET A 441 -30.29 -0.74 20.29
CA MET A 441 -30.89 -2.06 20.04
C MET A 441 -30.97 -2.85 21.33
N LYS A 442 -32.18 -3.24 21.74
CA LYS A 442 -32.41 -4.16 22.86
C LYS A 442 -32.45 -5.60 22.31
N LEU A 443 -31.63 -6.46 22.88
CA LEU A 443 -31.58 -7.87 22.50
C LEU A 443 -32.46 -8.77 23.38
N ASP A 444 -33.09 -8.19 24.42
CA ASP A 444 -33.88 -8.91 25.45
C ASP A 444 -33.12 -10.05 26.15
N ILE A 445 -31.79 -9.91 26.26
CA ILE A 445 -30.91 -10.82 26.98
C ILE A 445 -30.52 -10.10 28.29
N PRO A 446 -30.95 -10.58 29.48
CA PRO A 446 -30.82 -9.84 30.75
C PRO A 446 -29.41 -9.41 31.14
N GLN A 447 -28.36 -10.15 30.69
CA GLN A 447 -26.96 -9.87 31.01
C GLN A 447 -26.27 -8.99 29.98
N ILE A 448 -26.88 -8.76 28.81
CA ILE A 448 -26.31 -7.98 27.72
C ILE A 448 -26.87 -6.56 27.78
N PRO A 449 -26.02 -5.52 27.93
CA PRO A 449 -26.48 -4.14 27.86
C PRO A 449 -27.05 -3.80 26.48
N GLU A 450 -27.87 -2.76 26.41
CA GLU A 450 -28.38 -2.25 25.15
C GLU A 450 -27.23 -1.86 24.21
N LEU A 451 -27.28 -2.36 22.96
CA LEU A 451 -26.28 -2.07 21.95
C LEU A 451 -26.60 -0.74 21.28
N MET A 452 -25.61 0.13 21.21
CA MET A 452 -25.71 1.35 20.41
C MET A 452 -25.42 0.99 18.95
N ILE A 453 -26.43 1.10 18.09
CA ILE A 453 -26.29 0.85 16.66
C ILE A 453 -25.51 2.01 16.05
N ASP A 454 -24.41 1.69 15.38
CA ASP A 454 -23.74 2.62 14.49
C ASP A 454 -24.41 2.52 13.11
N ASN A 455 -24.97 3.62 12.61
CA ASN A 455 -25.69 3.64 11.33
C ASN A 455 -24.77 3.67 10.10
N THR A 456 -23.48 3.50 10.28
CA THR A 456 -22.52 3.34 9.20
C THR A 456 -22.42 1.86 8.83
N ASP A 457 -23.26 1.43 7.88
CA ASP A 457 -23.09 0.11 7.27
C ASP A 457 -21.81 0.08 6.44
N ARG A 458 -21.10 -1.07 6.45
CA ARG A 458 -19.87 -1.26 5.68
C ARG A 458 -20.19 -1.98 4.37
N ASN A 459 -20.12 -1.28 3.25
CA ASN A 459 -20.11 -1.92 1.95
C ASN A 459 -18.68 -2.32 1.58
N ARG A 460 -18.34 -3.60 1.73
CA ARG A 460 -17.01 -4.15 1.43
C ARG A 460 -16.60 -4.03 -0.03
N THR A 461 -17.57 -3.81 -0.94
CA THR A 461 -17.30 -3.65 -2.38
C THR A 461 -17.00 -2.21 -2.78
N SER A 462 -17.13 -1.24 -1.86
CA SER A 462 -16.81 0.16 -2.14
C SER A 462 -15.30 0.44 -2.00
N PRO A 463 -14.65 1.01 -3.02
CA PRO A 463 -13.24 1.36 -2.95
C PRO A 463 -12.95 2.62 -2.11
N PHE A 464 -13.95 3.48 -1.90
CA PHE A 464 -13.83 4.72 -1.12
C PHE A 464 -15.08 4.93 -0.28
N ALA A 465 -15.05 4.48 0.97
CA ALA A 465 -16.21 4.43 1.85
C ALA A 465 -16.13 5.46 2.99
N PHE A 466 -17.23 6.19 3.24
CA PHE A 466 -17.37 7.01 4.43
C PHE A 466 -17.72 6.12 5.63
N THR A 467 -16.95 6.19 6.72
CA THR A 467 -17.10 5.35 7.91
C THR A 467 -17.41 6.15 9.18
N GLY A 468 -18.20 7.22 9.06
CA GLY A 468 -18.75 8.01 10.15
C GLY A 468 -17.94 9.25 10.56
N ASN A 469 -16.62 9.23 10.45
CA ASN A 469 -15.75 10.37 10.71
C ASN A 469 -14.51 10.45 9.83
N ARG A 470 -14.43 9.59 8.80
CA ARG A 470 -13.32 9.50 7.87
C ARG A 470 -13.76 8.80 6.58
N PHE A 471 -12.96 8.95 5.55
CA PHE A 471 -13.06 8.11 4.35
C PHE A 471 -12.00 7.01 4.41
N GLU A 472 -12.43 5.78 4.15
CA GLU A 472 -11.59 4.60 4.05
C GLU A 472 -11.30 4.31 2.57
N PHE A 473 -10.07 4.55 2.14
CA PHE A 473 -9.63 4.25 0.77
C PHE A 473 -9.08 2.83 0.72
N ARG A 474 -9.93 1.88 0.35
CA ARG A 474 -9.73 0.43 0.44
C ARG A 474 -8.95 -0.16 -0.73
N ALA A 475 -8.85 0.57 -1.82
CA ALA A 475 -8.21 0.09 -3.05
C ALA A 475 -6.68 0.18 -3.04
N VAL A 476 -6.06 0.75 -2.01
CA VAL A 476 -4.60 0.81 -1.87
C VAL A 476 -4.02 -0.58 -1.62
N GLY A 477 -2.96 -0.94 -2.34
CA GLY A 477 -2.31 -2.25 -2.23
C GLY A 477 -1.39 -2.38 -1.02
N SER A 478 -1.20 -3.59 -0.52
CA SER A 478 -0.38 -3.88 0.67
C SER A 478 1.11 -3.58 0.48
N ALA A 479 1.66 -3.70 -0.73
CA ALA A 479 3.04 -3.35 -1.03
C ALA A 479 3.24 -1.84 -1.30
N ALA A 480 2.15 -1.11 -1.62
CA ALA A 480 2.24 0.28 -2.03
C ALA A 480 2.71 1.21 -0.91
N ASN A 481 3.42 2.29 -1.29
CA ASN A 481 3.61 3.44 -0.42
C ASN A 481 2.30 4.24 -0.35
N CYS A 482 1.79 4.47 0.86
CA CYS A 482 0.56 5.27 1.08
C CYS A 482 0.64 6.66 0.45
N ALA A 483 1.83 7.23 0.32
CA ALA A 483 2.03 8.57 -0.25
C ALA A 483 1.44 8.69 -1.66
N SER A 484 1.48 7.66 -2.50
CA SER A 484 0.93 7.73 -3.86
C SER A 484 -0.56 8.11 -3.85
N ALA A 485 -1.36 7.41 -3.03
CA ALA A 485 -2.78 7.69 -2.87
C ALA A 485 -3.03 9.03 -2.14
N MET A 486 -2.23 9.33 -1.11
CA MET A 486 -2.38 10.54 -0.31
C MET A 486 -1.99 11.82 -1.07
N ILE A 487 -0.99 11.79 -1.94
CA ILE A 487 -0.65 12.90 -2.83
C ILE A 487 -1.84 13.23 -3.74
N ALA A 488 -2.40 12.23 -4.42
CA ALA A 488 -3.52 12.44 -5.33
C ALA A 488 -4.77 12.94 -4.60
N LEU A 489 -5.13 12.32 -3.47
CA LEU A 489 -6.32 12.69 -2.71
C LEU A 489 -6.21 14.09 -2.11
N ASN A 490 -5.11 14.41 -1.40
CA ASN A 490 -4.93 15.71 -0.76
C ASN A 490 -4.81 16.85 -1.78
N ALA A 491 -4.14 16.63 -2.92
CA ALA A 491 -4.06 17.63 -3.99
C ALA A 491 -5.44 17.88 -4.63
N ALA A 492 -6.20 16.83 -4.92
CA ALA A 492 -7.54 16.95 -5.48
C ALA A 492 -8.52 17.65 -4.51
N VAL A 493 -8.45 17.33 -3.21
CA VAL A 493 -9.26 18.00 -2.18
C VAL A 493 -8.85 19.45 -2.02
N ALA A 494 -7.55 19.79 -2.08
CA ALA A 494 -7.08 21.17 -2.04
C ALA A 494 -7.62 22.01 -3.22
N ASP A 495 -7.50 21.50 -4.43
CA ASP A 495 -8.01 22.17 -5.66
C ASP A 495 -9.52 22.39 -5.58
N GLN A 496 -10.25 21.37 -5.14
CA GLN A 496 -11.71 21.45 -4.96
C GLN A 496 -12.12 22.46 -3.89
N LEU A 497 -11.42 22.53 -2.75
CA LEU A 497 -11.70 23.51 -1.70
C LEU A 497 -11.38 24.96 -2.15
N ILE A 498 -10.33 25.15 -2.95
CA ILE A 498 -10.02 26.45 -3.58
C ILE A 498 -11.18 26.85 -4.51
N THR A 499 -11.66 25.92 -5.33
CA THR A 499 -12.81 26.15 -6.24
C THR A 499 -14.08 26.45 -5.45
N PHE A 500 -14.36 25.69 -4.41
CA PHE A 500 -15.50 25.91 -3.51
C PHE A 500 -15.47 27.29 -2.88
N LYS A 501 -14.32 27.70 -2.35
CA LYS A 501 -14.16 29.04 -1.76
C LYS A 501 -14.47 30.13 -2.76
N LYS A 502 -13.93 30.04 -3.97
CA LYS A 502 -14.18 31.00 -5.05
C LYS A 502 -15.67 31.10 -5.39
N ASP A 503 -16.38 29.97 -5.48
CA ASP A 503 -17.80 29.94 -5.77
C ASP A 503 -18.65 30.58 -4.66
N VAL A 504 -18.30 30.30 -3.39
CA VAL A 504 -18.96 30.90 -2.22
C VAL A 504 -18.70 32.40 -2.15
N ASP A 505 -17.44 32.84 -2.30
CA ASP A 505 -17.07 34.26 -2.26
C ASP A 505 -17.79 35.04 -3.37
N THR A 506 -17.93 34.48 -4.57
CA THR A 506 -18.69 35.10 -5.68
C THR A 506 -20.15 35.37 -5.30
N LEU A 507 -20.80 34.47 -4.57
CA LEU A 507 -22.16 34.68 -4.09
C LEU A 507 -22.21 35.73 -2.96
N ILE A 508 -21.25 35.73 -2.06
CA ILE A 508 -21.15 36.73 -0.99
C ILE A 508 -20.95 38.12 -1.58
N GLU A 509 -20.06 38.26 -2.56
CA GLU A 509 -19.83 39.51 -3.29
C GLU A 509 -21.08 40.03 -4.04
N SER A 510 -21.96 39.11 -4.46
CA SER A 510 -23.25 39.44 -5.05
C SER A 510 -24.33 39.85 -4.04
N GLY A 511 -24.01 39.85 -2.73
CA GLY A 511 -24.89 40.28 -1.64
C GLY A 511 -25.57 39.15 -0.88
N GLU A 512 -25.20 37.87 -1.10
CA GLU A 512 -25.74 36.74 -0.37
C GLU A 512 -25.11 36.65 1.05
N GLN A 513 -25.88 36.16 2.01
CA GLN A 513 -25.36 35.84 3.35
C GLN A 513 -24.46 34.60 3.29
N THR A 514 -23.34 34.61 4.02
CA THR A 514 -22.30 33.56 3.99
C THR A 514 -22.87 32.14 4.14
N MET A 515 -23.68 31.85 5.16
CA MET A 515 -24.23 30.50 5.35
C MET A 515 -25.19 30.08 4.24
N LYS A 516 -25.95 31.03 3.67
CA LYS A 516 -26.82 30.76 2.52
C LYS A 516 -26.03 30.51 1.24
N ALA A 517 -24.95 31.26 1.03
CA ALA A 517 -24.05 31.05 -0.10
C ALA A 517 -23.43 29.64 -0.03
N ILE A 518 -22.95 29.21 1.13
CA ILE A 518 -22.43 27.86 1.36
C ILE A 518 -23.49 26.79 1.03
N VAL A 519 -24.70 26.91 1.57
CA VAL A 519 -25.78 25.95 1.30
C VAL A 519 -26.11 25.85 -0.17
N LYS A 520 -26.17 26.99 -0.90
CA LYS A 520 -26.42 27.02 -2.35
C LYS A 520 -25.34 26.28 -3.15
N VAL A 521 -24.07 26.53 -2.82
CA VAL A 521 -22.94 25.87 -3.51
C VAL A 521 -22.92 24.37 -3.18
N VAL A 522 -23.06 24.00 -1.90
CA VAL A 522 -23.13 22.59 -1.46
C VAL A 522 -24.24 21.83 -2.16
N ARG A 523 -25.46 22.41 -2.27
CA ARG A 523 -26.57 21.78 -3.02
C ARG A 523 -26.23 21.52 -4.49
N ARG A 524 -25.60 22.48 -5.14
CA ARG A 524 -25.14 22.32 -6.53
C ARG A 524 -24.16 21.17 -6.64
N TYR A 525 -23.18 21.11 -5.73
CA TYR A 525 -22.14 20.09 -5.73
C TYR A 525 -22.67 18.70 -5.40
N ILE A 526 -23.66 18.57 -4.49
CA ILE A 526 -24.32 17.28 -4.24
C ILE A 526 -24.93 16.70 -5.52
N LYS A 527 -25.60 17.54 -6.32
CA LYS A 527 -26.18 17.12 -7.60
C LYS A 527 -25.12 16.74 -8.63
N GLU A 528 -24.01 17.48 -8.67
CA GLU A 528 -22.91 17.28 -9.61
C GLU A 528 -22.12 16.00 -9.29
N CYS A 529 -21.78 15.75 -8.02
CA CYS A 529 -21.04 14.56 -7.61
C CYS A 529 -21.89 13.31 -7.37
N ALA A 530 -23.21 13.39 -7.54
CA ALA A 530 -24.09 12.23 -7.37
C ALA A 530 -23.63 10.97 -8.14
N PRO A 531 -23.04 11.08 -9.36
CA PRO A 531 -22.57 9.91 -10.11
C PRO A 531 -21.51 9.07 -9.38
N ILE A 532 -20.71 9.65 -8.46
CA ILE A 532 -19.68 8.91 -7.71
C ILE A 532 -20.27 8.05 -6.60
N CYS A 533 -21.49 8.39 -6.11
CA CYS A 533 -22.09 7.71 -4.97
C CYS A 533 -22.77 6.42 -5.43
N PHE A 534 -22.42 5.30 -4.76
CA PHE A 534 -22.97 4.00 -5.05
C PHE A 534 -23.05 3.12 -3.79
N ASP A 535 -24.28 2.64 -3.49
CA ASP A 535 -24.57 1.85 -2.29
C ASP A 535 -24.79 0.35 -2.60
N GLY A 536 -24.72 -0.05 -3.88
CA GLY A 536 -24.99 -1.41 -4.33
C GLY A 536 -23.78 -2.34 -4.35
N ASN A 537 -23.93 -3.49 -4.99
CA ASN A 537 -22.87 -4.48 -5.18
C ASN A 537 -21.89 -4.04 -6.27
N GLY A 538 -20.70 -3.59 -5.87
CA GLY A 538 -19.63 -3.14 -6.77
C GLY A 538 -19.03 -4.24 -7.67
N TYR A 539 -19.32 -5.52 -7.41
CA TYR A 539 -18.82 -6.64 -8.24
C TYR A 539 -19.72 -6.97 -9.42
N SER A 540 -20.96 -6.46 -9.46
CA SER A 540 -21.91 -6.83 -10.48
C SER A 540 -21.56 -6.26 -11.86
N ASP A 541 -21.92 -6.96 -12.92
CA ASP A 541 -21.72 -6.48 -14.29
C ASP A 541 -22.63 -5.29 -14.60
N GLU A 542 -23.83 -5.25 -13.99
CA GLU A 542 -24.75 -4.12 -14.07
C GLU A 542 -24.11 -2.83 -13.52
N TRP A 543 -23.29 -2.95 -12.44
CA TRP A 543 -22.54 -1.81 -11.92
C TRP A 543 -21.49 -1.31 -12.91
N LYS A 544 -20.77 -2.19 -13.59
CA LYS A 544 -19.76 -1.79 -14.58
C LYS A 544 -20.40 -0.97 -15.73
N GLU A 545 -21.57 -1.43 -16.23
CA GLU A 545 -22.34 -0.71 -17.25
C GLU A 545 -22.87 0.63 -16.74
N GLU A 546 -23.38 0.65 -15.51
CA GLU A 546 -23.89 1.85 -14.86
C GLU A 546 -22.77 2.87 -14.60
N ALA A 547 -21.62 2.45 -14.12
CA ALA A 547 -20.46 3.30 -13.88
C ALA A 547 -19.96 3.98 -15.17
N ALA A 548 -19.92 3.23 -16.27
CA ALA A 548 -19.59 3.78 -17.58
C ALA A 548 -20.61 4.83 -18.05
N ARG A 549 -21.93 4.58 -17.85
CA ARG A 549 -22.98 5.57 -18.14
C ARG A 549 -22.88 6.83 -17.27
N ARG A 550 -22.39 6.71 -16.04
CA ARG A 550 -22.14 7.83 -15.12
C ARG A 550 -20.86 8.59 -15.45
N GLY A 551 -20.05 8.14 -16.41
CA GLY A 551 -18.79 8.76 -16.81
C GLY A 551 -17.61 8.46 -15.87
N LEU A 552 -17.72 7.43 -15.02
CA LEU A 552 -16.61 6.99 -14.16
C LEU A 552 -15.56 6.24 -14.99
N ASP A 553 -14.32 6.29 -14.55
CA ASP A 553 -13.22 5.59 -15.23
C ASP A 553 -13.34 4.06 -15.03
N CYS A 554 -13.65 3.36 -16.12
CA CYS A 554 -13.80 1.90 -16.17
C CYS A 554 -12.63 1.20 -16.86
N GLU A 555 -11.54 1.92 -17.20
CA GLU A 555 -10.34 1.31 -17.80
C GLU A 555 -9.75 0.22 -16.89
N THR A 556 -9.32 -0.89 -17.47
CA THR A 556 -8.75 -2.04 -16.76
C THR A 556 -7.26 -2.26 -17.06
N SER A 557 -6.77 -1.71 -18.17
CA SER A 557 -5.35 -1.81 -18.54
C SER A 557 -4.49 -0.92 -17.63
N CYS A 558 -3.71 -1.51 -16.75
CA CYS A 558 -2.86 -0.79 -15.80
C CYS A 558 -1.94 0.25 -16.49
N PRO A 559 -1.24 -0.07 -17.60
CA PRO A 559 -0.43 0.93 -18.31
C PRO A 559 -1.24 2.12 -18.85
N VAL A 560 -2.46 1.87 -19.34
CA VAL A 560 -3.35 2.92 -19.86
C VAL A 560 -3.93 3.78 -18.74
N ILE A 561 -4.22 3.19 -17.57
CA ILE A 561 -4.70 3.92 -16.40
C ILE A 561 -3.68 5.00 -15.97
N PHE A 562 -2.39 4.76 -16.11
CA PHE A 562 -1.36 5.75 -15.77
C PHE A 562 -1.42 7.03 -16.61
N ASP A 563 -2.03 7.01 -17.80
CA ASP A 563 -2.25 8.21 -18.61
C ASP A 563 -3.04 9.29 -17.87
N ASN A 564 -3.84 8.91 -16.86
CA ASN A 564 -4.63 9.84 -16.05
C ASN A 564 -3.76 10.88 -15.32
N TYR A 565 -2.50 10.60 -15.02
CA TYR A 565 -1.58 11.59 -14.45
C TYR A 565 -1.26 12.73 -15.41
N LEU A 566 -1.33 12.48 -16.73
CA LEU A 566 -0.96 13.45 -17.78
C LEU A 566 -2.19 14.07 -18.45
N LYS A 567 -3.40 13.76 -18.03
CA LYS A 567 -4.60 14.45 -18.51
C LYS A 567 -4.55 15.93 -18.13
N PRO A 568 -5.09 16.83 -18.99
CA PRO A 568 -5.04 18.28 -18.74
C PRO A 568 -5.57 18.69 -17.37
N GLU A 569 -6.66 18.08 -16.91
CA GLU A 569 -7.25 18.34 -15.59
C GLU A 569 -6.32 17.97 -14.43
N SER A 570 -5.62 16.82 -14.52
CA SER A 570 -4.66 16.39 -13.51
C SER A 570 -3.43 17.30 -13.49
N VAL A 571 -2.88 17.64 -14.66
CA VAL A 571 -1.74 18.56 -14.78
C VAL A 571 -2.09 19.94 -14.21
N THR A 572 -3.24 20.49 -14.59
CA THR A 572 -3.68 21.79 -14.08
C THR A 572 -3.82 21.79 -12.57
N MET A 573 -4.45 20.74 -12.00
CA MET A 573 -4.61 20.58 -10.56
C MET A 573 -3.26 20.52 -9.83
N PHE A 574 -2.32 19.68 -10.29
CA PHE A 574 -1.02 19.57 -9.63
C PHE A 574 -0.17 20.83 -9.73
N GLU A 575 -0.21 21.54 -10.88
CA GLU A 575 0.53 22.79 -11.05
C GLU A 575 -0.11 23.94 -10.27
N SER A 576 -1.45 24.09 -10.29
CA SER A 576 -2.16 25.15 -9.54
C SER A 576 -2.01 25.01 -8.03
N THR A 577 -1.97 23.78 -7.53
CA THR A 577 -1.74 23.51 -6.10
C THR A 577 -0.26 23.52 -5.70
N GLY A 578 0.66 23.60 -6.66
CA GLY A 578 2.11 23.61 -6.42
C GLY A 578 2.68 22.26 -5.98
N VAL A 579 1.95 21.16 -6.19
CA VAL A 579 2.35 19.82 -5.73
C VAL A 579 3.38 19.18 -6.65
N MET A 580 3.13 19.19 -7.97
CA MET A 580 4.05 18.67 -8.99
C MET A 580 3.96 19.50 -10.26
N THR A 581 5.09 19.64 -10.94
CA THR A 581 5.18 20.21 -12.29
C THR A 581 4.87 19.16 -13.34
N LEU A 582 4.50 19.60 -14.56
CA LEU A 582 4.33 18.67 -15.69
C LEU A 582 5.59 17.82 -15.95
N LYS A 583 6.79 18.38 -15.72
CA LYS A 583 8.06 17.66 -15.87
C LYS A 583 8.17 16.51 -14.88
N GLU A 584 7.82 16.75 -13.60
CA GLU A 584 7.80 15.71 -12.56
C GLU A 584 6.73 14.63 -12.84
N LEU A 585 5.55 15.04 -13.32
CA LEU A 585 4.46 14.10 -13.69
C LEU A 585 4.88 13.16 -14.84
N LYS A 586 5.47 13.70 -15.90
CA LYS A 586 5.98 12.90 -17.02
C LYS A 586 7.02 11.90 -16.56
N ALA A 587 8.00 12.36 -15.79
CA ALA A 587 9.06 11.48 -15.28
C ALA A 587 8.53 10.35 -14.39
N ARG A 588 7.56 10.66 -13.52
CA ARG A 588 6.93 9.64 -12.67
C ARG A 588 6.14 8.62 -13.46
N ASN A 589 5.47 9.04 -14.53
CA ASN A 589 4.76 8.12 -15.42
C ASN A 589 5.71 7.22 -16.18
N GLU A 590 6.83 7.74 -16.70
CA GLU A 590 7.88 6.93 -17.32
C GLU A 590 8.38 5.83 -16.35
N VAL A 591 8.62 6.19 -15.08
CA VAL A 591 9.02 5.21 -14.05
C VAL A 591 7.92 4.17 -13.81
N LYS A 592 6.63 4.56 -13.78
CA LYS A 592 5.52 3.63 -13.59
C LYS A 592 5.41 2.62 -14.74
N TRP A 593 5.52 3.06 -15.99
CA TRP A 593 5.50 2.17 -17.16
C TRP A 593 6.71 1.24 -17.19
N GLU A 594 7.91 1.77 -16.90
CA GLU A 594 9.13 0.99 -16.80
C GLU A 594 9.01 -0.10 -15.72
N MET A 595 8.53 0.25 -14.54
CA MET A 595 8.33 -0.68 -13.43
C MET A 595 7.30 -1.76 -13.77
N TYR A 596 6.18 -1.39 -14.41
CA TYR A 596 5.19 -2.35 -14.89
C TYR A 596 5.81 -3.38 -15.84
N ALA A 597 6.48 -2.90 -16.89
CA ALA A 597 7.11 -3.77 -17.89
C ALA A 597 8.18 -4.69 -17.25
N LYS A 598 9.00 -4.18 -16.33
CA LYS A 598 10.01 -4.95 -15.61
C LYS A 598 9.42 -6.04 -14.71
N LYS A 599 8.34 -5.75 -13.96
CA LYS A 599 7.67 -6.75 -13.13
C LYS A 599 7.15 -7.91 -13.96
N ILE A 600 6.38 -7.65 -15.02
CA ILE A 600 5.88 -8.70 -15.91
C ILE A 600 7.03 -9.45 -16.62
N GLN A 601 8.11 -8.74 -16.97
CA GLN A 601 9.31 -9.37 -17.54
C GLN A 601 9.97 -10.36 -16.57
N ILE A 602 10.10 -9.99 -15.29
CA ILE A 602 10.67 -10.87 -14.25
C ILE A 602 9.80 -12.11 -14.10
N GLU A 603 8.49 -11.93 -13.96
CA GLU A 603 7.53 -13.03 -13.83
C GLU A 603 7.60 -13.99 -15.03
N ALA A 604 7.63 -13.44 -16.25
CA ALA A 604 7.73 -14.24 -17.47
C ALA A 604 9.02 -15.08 -17.54
N ARG A 605 10.14 -14.51 -17.09
CA ARG A 605 11.42 -15.23 -17.03
C ARG A 605 11.41 -16.33 -15.98
N VAL A 606 10.88 -16.02 -14.78
CA VAL A 606 10.81 -16.99 -13.68
C VAL A 606 9.86 -18.14 -14.01
N LEU A 607 8.67 -17.84 -14.55
CA LEU A 607 7.73 -18.90 -14.96
C LEU A 607 8.30 -19.77 -16.07
N GLY A 608 8.97 -19.17 -17.07
CA GLY A 608 9.65 -19.93 -18.14
C GLY A 608 10.74 -20.86 -17.61
N ASP A 609 11.57 -20.39 -16.66
CA ASP A 609 12.59 -21.22 -16.01
C ASP A 609 11.96 -22.37 -15.21
N LEU A 610 10.97 -22.07 -14.38
CA LEU A 610 10.25 -23.08 -13.60
C LEU A 610 9.60 -24.14 -14.51
N ALA A 611 8.94 -23.71 -15.57
CA ALA A 611 8.30 -24.60 -16.53
C ALA A 611 9.31 -25.57 -17.16
N MET A 612 10.38 -25.03 -17.73
CA MET A 612 11.34 -25.80 -18.54
C MET A 612 12.33 -26.60 -17.71
N ASN A 613 12.77 -26.10 -16.57
CA ASN A 613 13.82 -26.73 -15.76
C ASN A 613 13.31 -27.54 -14.58
N HIS A 614 12.04 -27.32 -14.13
CA HIS A 614 11.49 -28.00 -12.99
C HIS A 614 10.29 -28.87 -13.34
N ILE A 615 9.31 -28.35 -14.08
CA ILE A 615 8.02 -29.02 -14.30
C ILE A 615 8.08 -30.01 -15.45
N ILE A 616 8.54 -29.58 -16.64
CA ILE A 616 8.62 -30.45 -17.83
C ILE A 616 9.47 -31.71 -17.56
N PRO A 617 10.69 -31.63 -16.97
CA PRO A 617 11.49 -32.81 -16.67
C PRO A 617 10.77 -33.83 -15.76
N VAL A 618 10.11 -33.35 -14.71
CA VAL A 618 9.40 -34.22 -13.77
C VAL A 618 8.15 -34.83 -14.39
N ALA A 619 7.39 -34.06 -15.17
CA ALA A 619 6.22 -34.58 -15.89
C ALA A 619 6.62 -35.65 -16.89
N THR A 620 7.72 -35.46 -17.65
CA THR A 620 8.26 -36.42 -18.61
C THR A 620 8.79 -37.68 -17.91
N GLU A 621 9.44 -37.54 -16.75
CA GLU A 621 9.90 -38.70 -15.96
C GLU A 621 8.71 -39.55 -15.48
N TYR A 622 7.64 -38.88 -14.96
CA TYR A 622 6.42 -39.61 -14.54
C TYR A 622 5.72 -40.26 -15.72
N GLN A 623 5.64 -39.60 -16.87
CA GLN A 623 5.11 -40.18 -18.11
C GLN A 623 5.87 -41.44 -18.51
N SER A 624 7.21 -41.42 -18.45
CA SER A 624 8.05 -42.59 -18.73
C SER A 624 7.73 -43.76 -17.81
N ARG A 625 7.50 -43.51 -16.51
CA ARG A 625 7.08 -44.57 -15.56
C ARG A 625 5.72 -45.17 -15.91
N LEU A 626 4.77 -44.36 -16.40
CA LEU A 626 3.47 -44.85 -16.86
C LEU A 626 3.60 -45.71 -18.14
N ILE A 627 4.45 -45.29 -19.08
CA ILE A 627 4.78 -46.04 -20.32
C ILE A 627 5.39 -47.40 -19.97
N ASP A 628 6.38 -47.41 -19.07
CA ASP A 628 7.00 -48.66 -18.59
C ASP A 628 5.97 -49.61 -17.95
N ASN A 629 5.01 -49.05 -17.21
CA ASN A 629 3.96 -49.87 -16.62
C ASN A 629 3.04 -50.48 -17.67
N VAL A 630 2.67 -49.75 -18.71
CA VAL A 630 1.88 -50.24 -19.85
C VAL A 630 2.66 -51.37 -20.58
N HIS A 631 3.95 -51.18 -20.86
CA HIS A 631 4.79 -52.22 -21.47
C HIS A 631 4.84 -53.49 -20.64
N LYS A 632 5.05 -53.41 -19.31
CA LYS A 632 5.05 -54.55 -18.41
C LYS A 632 3.71 -55.27 -18.36
N MET A 633 2.60 -54.55 -18.50
CA MET A 633 1.26 -55.19 -18.61
C MET A 633 1.13 -55.97 -19.91
N MET A 634 1.66 -55.47 -21.04
CA MET A 634 1.66 -56.12 -22.32
C MET A 634 2.53 -57.42 -22.34
N ASP A 635 3.59 -57.45 -21.54
CA ASP A 635 4.45 -58.61 -21.39
C ASP A 635 3.81 -59.74 -20.56
N ILE A 636 2.94 -59.42 -19.62
CA ILE A 636 2.36 -60.37 -18.65
C ILE A 636 0.99 -60.92 -19.12
N TYR A 637 0.18 -60.08 -19.76
CA TYR A 637 -1.21 -60.38 -20.11
C TYR A 637 -1.42 -60.52 -21.61
N THR A 638 -2.53 -61.09 -22.03
CA THR A 638 -2.95 -61.03 -23.42
C THR A 638 -3.23 -59.58 -23.82
N LEU A 639 -3.11 -59.25 -25.12
CA LEU A 639 -3.27 -57.88 -25.64
C LEU A 639 -4.62 -57.28 -25.19
N GLU A 640 -5.71 -58.05 -25.28
CA GLU A 640 -7.06 -57.62 -24.87
C GLU A 640 -7.13 -57.27 -23.39
N VAL A 641 -6.50 -58.08 -22.53
CA VAL A 641 -6.49 -57.82 -21.09
C VAL A 641 -5.58 -56.67 -20.75
N ALA A 642 -4.38 -56.58 -21.39
CA ALA A 642 -3.45 -55.49 -21.18
C ALA A 642 -4.05 -54.15 -21.59
N ASP A 643 -4.75 -54.08 -22.73
CA ASP A 643 -5.43 -52.86 -23.19
C ASP A 643 -6.48 -52.39 -22.19
N LYS A 644 -7.29 -53.31 -21.68
CA LYS A 644 -8.31 -53.01 -20.66
C LYS A 644 -7.71 -52.47 -19.36
N LEU A 645 -6.63 -53.07 -18.88
CA LEU A 645 -5.98 -52.70 -17.64
C LEU A 645 -5.17 -51.41 -17.74
N SER A 646 -4.72 -51.07 -18.93
CA SER A 646 -3.86 -49.87 -19.19
C SER A 646 -4.60 -48.62 -19.64
N VAL A 647 -5.94 -48.65 -19.73
CA VAL A 647 -6.76 -47.53 -20.22
C VAL A 647 -6.42 -46.23 -19.50
N GLU A 648 -6.42 -46.25 -18.17
CA GLU A 648 -6.13 -45.04 -17.35
C GLU A 648 -4.65 -44.58 -17.52
N ASN A 649 -3.71 -45.53 -17.56
CA ASN A 649 -2.31 -45.14 -17.78
C ASN A 649 -2.11 -44.48 -19.16
N LYS A 650 -2.75 -45.00 -20.20
CA LYS A 650 -2.70 -44.40 -21.55
C LYS A 650 -3.34 -43.03 -21.57
N ARG A 651 -4.49 -42.84 -20.96
CA ARG A 651 -5.13 -41.52 -20.80
C ARG A 651 -4.21 -40.50 -20.13
N LEU A 652 -3.58 -40.88 -19.01
CA LEU A 652 -2.64 -39.99 -18.30
C LEU A 652 -1.39 -39.67 -19.13
N ILE A 653 -0.86 -40.65 -19.90
CA ILE A 653 0.28 -40.46 -20.80
C ILE A 653 -0.06 -39.40 -21.86
N GLU A 654 -1.24 -39.47 -22.48
CA GLU A 654 -1.71 -38.51 -23.47
C GLU A 654 -1.92 -37.12 -22.85
N GLU A 655 -2.57 -37.03 -21.71
CA GLU A 655 -2.84 -35.79 -21.00
C GLU A 655 -1.54 -35.06 -20.59
N ILE A 656 -0.55 -35.79 -20.07
CA ILE A 656 0.78 -35.22 -19.75
C ILE A 656 1.45 -34.70 -21.02
N ALA A 657 1.38 -35.46 -22.14
CA ALA A 657 1.96 -35.04 -23.41
C ALA A 657 1.32 -33.72 -23.91
N GLU A 658 0.00 -33.64 -23.90
CA GLU A 658 -0.75 -32.44 -24.30
C GLU A 658 -0.32 -31.21 -23.49
N HIS A 659 -0.28 -31.31 -22.16
CA HIS A 659 0.12 -30.21 -21.29
C HIS A 659 1.59 -29.81 -21.50
N THR A 660 2.50 -30.78 -21.64
CA THR A 660 3.94 -30.48 -21.84
C THR A 660 4.21 -29.82 -23.19
N ILE A 661 3.54 -30.28 -24.26
CA ILE A 661 3.62 -29.65 -25.59
C ILE A 661 3.11 -28.21 -25.54
N TYR A 662 1.96 -27.99 -24.92
CA TYR A 662 1.38 -26.67 -24.79
C TYR A 662 2.31 -25.71 -24.03
N ILE A 663 2.80 -26.13 -22.84
CA ILE A 663 3.71 -25.34 -22.02
C ILE A 663 4.96 -24.95 -22.81
N THR A 664 5.62 -25.92 -23.44
CA THR A 664 6.88 -25.67 -24.21
C THR A 664 6.64 -24.66 -25.32
N GLY A 665 5.60 -24.88 -26.16
CA GLY A 665 5.29 -23.96 -27.26
C GLY A 665 4.93 -22.54 -26.79
N HIS A 666 4.22 -22.40 -25.68
CA HIS A 666 3.85 -21.09 -25.13
C HIS A 666 5.01 -20.40 -24.42
N VAL A 667 5.92 -21.12 -23.77
CA VAL A 667 7.15 -20.54 -23.22
C VAL A 667 8.03 -19.99 -24.36
N ASP A 668 8.20 -20.72 -25.46
CA ASP A 668 8.95 -20.24 -26.64
C ASP A 668 8.28 -18.98 -27.22
N ALA A 669 6.97 -18.99 -27.41
CA ALA A 669 6.20 -17.84 -27.89
C ALA A 669 6.33 -16.63 -26.97
N MET A 670 6.26 -16.84 -25.65
CA MET A 670 6.43 -15.79 -24.64
C MET A 670 7.84 -15.19 -24.67
N VAL A 671 8.88 -16.00 -24.87
CA VAL A 671 10.27 -15.52 -25.01
C VAL A 671 10.39 -14.61 -26.23
N GLU A 672 9.81 -14.98 -27.37
CA GLU A 672 9.87 -14.17 -28.60
C GLU A 672 9.02 -12.88 -28.45
N ALA A 673 7.82 -12.96 -27.85
CA ALA A 673 7.00 -11.79 -27.56
C ALA A 673 7.76 -10.79 -26.67
N ARG A 674 8.43 -11.27 -25.62
CA ARG A 674 9.24 -10.46 -24.72
C ARG A 674 10.44 -9.81 -25.44
N LYS A 675 11.14 -10.55 -26.30
CA LYS A 675 12.24 -9.99 -27.12
C LYS A 675 11.75 -8.88 -28.04
N ASN A 676 10.55 -9.02 -28.60
CA ASN A 676 9.96 -8.00 -29.47
C ASN A 676 9.51 -6.77 -28.68
N ALA A 677 8.86 -6.95 -27.54
CA ALA A 677 8.46 -5.85 -26.64
C ALA A 677 9.69 -5.04 -26.17
N ASN A 678 10.82 -5.71 -25.88
CA ASN A 678 12.05 -5.03 -25.47
C ASN A 678 12.74 -4.18 -26.57
N LYS A 679 12.33 -4.32 -27.83
CA LYS A 679 12.81 -3.46 -28.93
C LYS A 679 12.07 -2.11 -28.97
N ILE A 680 10.93 -2.00 -28.30
CA ILE A 680 10.14 -0.77 -28.22
C ILE A 680 10.90 0.20 -27.31
N SER A 681 11.15 1.41 -27.80
CA SER A 681 11.89 2.44 -27.07
C SER A 681 11.00 3.29 -26.17
N ASP A 682 9.72 3.44 -26.53
CA ASP A 682 8.73 4.16 -25.73
C ASP A 682 8.26 3.28 -24.57
N GLU A 683 8.41 3.75 -23.34
CA GLU A 683 8.10 2.95 -22.15
C GLU A 683 6.60 2.66 -21.99
N ARG A 684 5.74 3.60 -22.42
CA ARG A 684 4.28 3.39 -22.41
C ARG A 684 3.87 2.26 -23.36
N GLU A 685 4.31 2.37 -24.62
CA GLU A 685 4.00 1.35 -25.65
C GLU A 685 4.62 -0.02 -25.29
N LYS A 686 5.80 -0.02 -24.69
CA LYS A 686 6.42 -1.23 -24.14
C LYS A 686 5.56 -1.85 -23.04
N ALA A 687 5.10 -1.06 -22.08
CA ALA A 687 4.25 -1.52 -20.98
C ALA A 687 2.92 -2.08 -21.49
N ILE A 688 2.30 -1.44 -22.50
CA ILE A 688 1.10 -1.94 -23.18
C ILE A 688 1.39 -3.28 -23.87
N ALA A 689 2.52 -3.41 -24.59
CA ALA A 689 2.90 -4.67 -25.22
C ALA A 689 3.10 -5.81 -24.20
N TYR A 690 3.66 -5.51 -23.02
CA TYR A 690 3.78 -6.48 -21.93
C TYR A 690 2.40 -6.86 -21.36
N HIS A 691 1.50 -5.90 -21.20
CA HIS A 691 0.14 -6.13 -20.72
C HIS A 691 -0.67 -6.99 -21.70
N ASP A 692 -0.68 -6.62 -22.97
CA ASP A 692 -1.59 -7.23 -23.96
C ASP A 692 -1.11 -8.59 -24.48
N THR A 693 0.21 -8.81 -24.50
CA THR A 693 0.77 -10.04 -25.10
C THR A 693 1.42 -10.97 -24.11
N ILE A 694 2.23 -10.46 -23.18
CA ILE A 694 3.04 -11.34 -22.30
C ILE A 694 2.24 -11.76 -21.06
N ALA A 695 1.56 -10.83 -20.40
CA ALA A 695 0.80 -11.14 -19.19
C ALA A 695 -0.29 -12.22 -19.38
N PRO A 696 -1.07 -12.24 -20.49
CA PRO A 696 -2.02 -13.34 -20.73
C PRO A 696 -1.34 -14.72 -20.92
N MET A 697 -0.13 -14.75 -21.48
CA MET A 697 0.60 -16.03 -21.65
C MET A 697 1.01 -16.63 -20.32
N LEU A 698 1.30 -15.81 -19.30
CA LEU A 698 1.59 -16.30 -17.95
C LEU A 698 0.43 -17.12 -17.38
N GLU A 699 -0.79 -16.64 -17.50
CA GLU A 699 -1.98 -17.34 -17.00
C GLU A 699 -2.27 -18.64 -17.82
N GLN A 700 -2.01 -18.62 -19.12
CA GLN A 700 -2.18 -19.80 -19.98
C GLN A 700 -1.17 -20.89 -19.62
N ILE A 701 0.10 -20.54 -19.47
CA ILE A 701 1.16 -21.49 -19.05
C ILE A 701 0.85 -22.03 -17.65
N ARG A 702 0.49 -21.15 -16.71
CA ARG A 702 0.10 -21.52 -15.35
C ARG A 702 -1.02 -22.55 -15.34
N TYR A 703 -2.08 -22.35 -16.10
CA TYR A 703 -3.21 -23.30 -16.17
C TYR A 703 -2.75 -24.73 -16.46
N HIS A 704 -1.86 -24.91 -17.44
CA HIS A 704 -1.37 -26.24 -17.81
C HIS A 704 -0.40 -26.81 -16.77
N ILE A 705 0.41 -26.00 -16.11
CA ILE A 705 1.27 -26.43 -15.01
C ILE A 705 0.42 -26.88 -13.82
N ASP A 706 -0.63 -26.12 -13.45
CA ASP A 706 -1.52 -26.45 -12.33
C ASP A 706 -2.29 -27.76 -12.59
N LYS A 707 -2.59 -28.09 -13.87
CA LYS A 707 -3.13 -29.41 -14.25
C LYS A 707 -2.10 -30.52 -14.05
N LEU A 708 -0.87 -30.34 -14.46
CA LEU A 708 0.21 -31.31 -14.21
C LEU A 708 0.44 -31.55 -12.70
N GLU A 709 0.26 -30.54 -11.86
CA GLU A 709 0.37 -30.68 -10.40
C GLU A 709 -0.61 -31.70 -9.82
N LEU A 710 -1.79 -31.86 -10.45
CA LEU A 710 -2.80 -32.84 -10.06
C LEU A 710 -2.52 -34.25 -10.54
N ILE A 711 -1.83 -34.38 -11.69
CA ILE A 711 -1.60 -35.65 -12.40
C ILE A 711 -0.32 -36.33 -11.93
N VAL A 712 0.77 -35.55 -11.82
CA VAL A 712 2.11 -36.06 -11.50
C VAL A 712 2.15 -36.59 -10.05
N ASP A 713 2.83 -37.74 -9.87
CA ASP A 713 3.03 -38.32 -8.53
C ASP A 713 3.52 -37.29 -7.53
N ASN A 714 2.82 -37.18 -6.41
CA ASN A 714 3.13 -36.21 -5.36
C ASN A 714 4.57 -36.32 -4.83
N ARG A 715 5.16 -37.53 -4.86
CA ARG A 715 6.54 -37.77 -4.43
C ARG A 715 7.55 -37.19 -5.41
N MET A 716 7.16 -37.03 -6.67
CA MET A 716 8.02 -36.48 -7.73
C MET A 716 7.87 -34.98 -7.86
N TRP A 717 6.70 -34.41 -7.50
CA TRP A 717 6.43 -32.98 -7.64
C TRP A 717 7.44 -32.15 -6.87
N PRO A 718 8.18 -31.21 -7.54
CA PRO A 718 9.40 -30.66 -6.98
C PRO A 718 9.21 -29.48 -6.03
N LEU A 719 8.07 -28.79 -6.11
CA LEU A 719 7.85 -27.51 -5.42
C LEU A 719 6.76 -27.63 -4.34
N PRO A 720 6.85 -26.85 -3.23
CA PRO A 720 5.79 -26.77 -2.23
C PRO A 720 4.44 -26.42 -2.83
N LYS A 721 3.40 -27.14 -2.45
CA LYS A 721 2.02 -26.93 -2.89
C LYS A 721 1.30 -25.91 -2.00
N TYR A 722 0.18 -25.36 -2.47
CA TYR A 722 -0.61 -24.39 -1.70
C TYR A 722 -1.02 -24.90 -0.31
N ARG A 723 -1.37 -26.18 -0.18
CA ARG A 723 -1.68 -26.78 1.12
C ARG A 723 -0.52 -26.71 2.12
N GLU A 724 0.72 -26.71 1.63
CA GLU A 724 1.92 -26.63 2.46
C GLU A 724 2.27 -25.18 2.79
N LEU A 725 2.12 -24.26 1.80
CA LEU A 725 2.40 -22.84 1.96
C LEU A 725 1.38 -22.12 2.86
N LEU A 726 0.10 -22.52 2.80
CA LEU A 726 -1.00 -21.81 3.44
C LEU A 726 -1.44 -22.42 4.78
N PHE A 727 -1.10 -23.68 5.08
CA PHE A 727 -1.62 -24.37 6.26
C PHE A 727 -0.54 -24.88 7.24
N ILE A 728 0.74 -24.71 6.94
CA ILE A 728 1.83 -24.98 7.89
C ILE A 728 2.24 -23.66 8.55
N ARG A 729 2.05 -23.60 9.90
CA ARG A 729 2.19 -22.36 10.69
C ARG A 729 3.02 -22.60 11.94
#